data_cd4841705d62890c565d7543ffd131af
#
_entry.id   cd4841705d62890c565d7543ffd131af
#
_cell.length_a   1.000
_cell.length_b   1.000
_cell.length_c   1.000
_cell.angle_alpha   90.00
_cell.angle_beta   90.00
_cell.angle_gamma   90.00
#
_symmetry.space_group_name_H-M   'P 1'
#
loop_
_entity.id
_entity.type
_entity.pdbx_description
1 polymer ?
#
loop_
_entity_poly.entity_id
_entity_poly.type
_entity_poly.pdbx_seq_one_letter_code
_entity_poly.pdbx_strand_id
1 'polypeptide(L)'
;MNWMQNLYDTAIAIEKLDLPKDSRPWPVSHVAKKAHIEISISIKGELQNIKALAWNEAVTIIPATEGSANRTNGISPHPLCEELGYCAKDLPDGDIKKYQEMKDLIEQWIRFDEHPKVKAIYTYLENGKVYSDLMNNGFIPFKSIGPKGKATPIDDRKIFIRWRINEINNPCTGTWQDDSLINSWITFDAATHNEIGFCMVKGEACRITKSHSRFLRSSDDGAKLISSNDSSGYTFKGRFTDKKEDYGEQACTVSYEVSQKAHNALRWLISRQGYQKQNNELGECFIAWAVSCKDIPDPYANSYNFLGPQEKTSSDSIIGDVGQSFALRLNKKIAGYSTYIGDSENIVLLGLDSATTGCMSITFYRELLGSEFLKRIMQWHSDFAWIQDYGNGLSFVGSPSPKDIAWATYGETIENKNGIKLLGVTIERLLHCITDKAGFPKDILLKVIRRATNRASFKKVRIGQKQLEVEWEKCLGIACSIYKGTNQERGYRMALEEDRKARDYLYGRLLAVGEQIESMALYYAKENRDTTAARLMQRFADRPFSTWKTIEDALVPYQGRIKARAPGLLAGYNELLDDIHFLFVTDEYKSDKMLSGEYLLGYHCQRKWIREHKREKGVWIERTGVDQNDFDSVEK
;
A
#
# COMPACT_ATOMS: atom_id res chain seq x y z
N MET A 1 -10.09 -12.61 -21.78
CA MET A 1 -10.02 -11.47 -20.84
C MET A 1 -9.67 -11.99 -19.45
N ASN A 2 -8.41 -12.32 -19.25
CA ASN A 2 -8.01 -13.05 -18.05
C ASN A 2 -8.27 -12.30 -16.75
N TRP A 3 -8.06 -10.97 -16.69
CA TRP A 3 -8.27 -10.24 -15.44
C TRP A 3 -9.73 -10.23 -14.95
N MET A 4 -10.69 -10.10 -15.86
CA MET A 4 -12.12 -10.13 -15.52
C MET A 4 -12.54 -11.53 -15.08
N GLN A 5 -12.06 -12.58 -15.76
CA GLN A 5 -12.27 -13.97 -15.38
C GLN A 5 -11.73 -14.24 -13.99
N ASN A 6 -10.47 -13.88 -13.73
CA ASN A 6 -9.86 -14.09 -12.43
C ASN A 6 -10.59 -13.38 -11.30
N LEU A 7 -11.08 -12.16 -11.53
CA LEU A 7 -11.89 -11.44 -10.54
C LEU A 7 -13.28 -12.07 -10.35
N TYR A 8 -13.89 -12.58 -11.41
CA TYR A 8 -15.16 -13.31 -11.32
C TYR A 8 -14.99 -14.61 -10.54
N ASP A 9 -13.96 -15.40 -10.85
CA ASP A 9 -13.64 -16.63 -10.13
C ASP A 9 -13.31 -16.36 -8.67
N THR A 10 -12.61 -15.26 -8.39
CA THR A 10 -12.37 -14.77 -7.02
C THR A 10 -13.69 -14.44 -6.30
N ALA A 11 -14.64 -13.76 -6.98
CA ALA A 11 -15.95 -13.48 -6.38
C ALA A 11 -16.68 -14.78 -6.01
N ILE A 12 -16.66 -15.78 -6.88
CA ILE A 12 -17.23 -17.11 -6.63
C ILE A 12 -16.52 -17.83 -5.47
N ALA A 13 -15.19 -17.65 -5.36
CA ALA A 13 -14.45 -18.21 -4.23
C ALA A 13 -14.83 -17.52 -2.90
N ILE A 14 -14.98 -16.19 -2.91
CA ILE A 14 -15.40 -15.42 -1.72
C ILE A 14 -16.80 -15.83 -1.25
N GLU A 15 -17.73 -16.10 -2.16
CA GLU A 15 -19.10 -16.55 -1.81
C GLU A 15 -19.12 -17.85 -1.00
N LYS A 16 -18.06 -18.67 -1.12
CA LYS A 16 -17.90 -19.93 -0.36
C LYS A 16 -17.25 -19.73 1.01
N LEU A 17 -16.74 -18.54 1.30
CA LEU A 17 -16.15 -18.23 2.58
C LEU A 17 -17.22 -17.80 3.58
N ASP A 18 -17.11 -18.28 4.82
CA ASP A 18 -17.98 -17.83 5.92
C ASP A 18 -17.48 -16.48 6.48
N LEU A 19 -17.78 -15.42 5.73
CA LEU A 19 -17.39 -14.07 6.10
C LEU A 19 -18.49 -13.37 6.91
N PRO A 20 -18.13 -12.57 7.93
CA PRO A 20 -19.06 -11.64 8.58
C PRO A 20 -19.73 -10.73 7.55
N LYS A 21 -21.01 -10.39 7.75
CA LYS A 21 -21.81 -9.58 6.80
C LYS A 21 -21.10 -8.29 6.39
N ASP A 22 -20.52 -7.57 7.31
CA ASP A 22 -19.84 -6.28 7.08
C ASP A 22 -18.50 -6.44 6.33
N SER A 23 -18.00 -7.67 6.21
CA SER A 23 -16.75 -8.02 5.52
C SER A 23 -16.95 -8.62 4.14
N ARG A 24 -18.18 -8.84 3.71
CA ARG A 24 -18.51 -9.40 2.38
C ARG A 24 -18.37 -8.36 1.28
N PRO A 25 -18.05 -8.76 0.05
CA PRO A 25 -18.24 -7.90 -1.12
C PRO A 25 -19.70 -7.43 -1.25
N TRP A 26 -19.91 -6.31 -1.91
CA TRP A 26 -21.27 -5.87 -2.17
C TRP A 26 -22.04 -6.89 -3.04
N PRO A 27 -23.33 -7.11 -2.77
CA PRO A 27 -24.15 -7.97 -3.60
C PRO A 27 -24.30 -7.43 -5.03
N VAL A 28 -24.67 -8.29 -5.96
CA VAL A 28 -25.08 -7.88 -7.32
C VAL A 28 -26.27 -6.93 -7.21
N SER A 29 -26.38 -5.97 -8.12
CA SER A 29 -27.48 -4.96 -8.13
C SER A 29 -27.57 -4.14 -6.83
N HIS A 30 -26.43 -3.92 -6.14
CA HIS A 30 -26.35 -3.06 -4.97
C HIS A 30 -25.19 -2.07 -5.08
N VAL A 31 -25.34 -0.93 -4.42
CA VAL A 31 -24.32 0.11 -4.30
C VAL A 31 -24.22 0.64 -2.87
N ALA A 32 -23.09 1.20 -2.48
CA ALA A 32 -22.98 1.90 -1.21
C ALA A 32 -23.34 3.39 -1.38
N LYS A 33 -24.16 3.91 -0.48
CA LYS A 33 -24.50 5.33 -0.37
C LYS A 33 -24.34 5.79 1.07
N LYS A 34 -24.11 7.08 1.26
CA LYS A 34 -24.10 7.69 2.60
C LYS A 34 -25.51 8.17 2.90
N ALA A 35 -26.21 7.48 3.79
CA ALA A 35 -27.50 7.92 4.29
C ALA A 35 -27.34 9.02 5.34
N HIS A 36 -28.23 9.98 5.33
CA HIS A 36 -28.27 11.10 6.27
C HIS A 36 -29.20 10.83 7.42
N ILE A 37 -30.34 10.21 7.12
CA ILE A 37 -31.41 9.95 8.07
C ILE A 37 -31.82 8.48 7.98
N GLU A 38 -32.06 7.87 9.13
CA GLU A 38 -32.68 6.57 9.28
C GLU A 38 -34.12 6.77 9.78
N ILE A 39 -35.09 6.25 9.02
CA ILE A 39 -36.49 6.24 9.41
C ILE A 39 -36.86 4.81 9.82
N SER A 40 -37.34 4.64 11.03
CA SER A 40 -37.81 3.37 11.56
C SER A 40 -39.34 3.33 11.47
N ILE A 41 -39.87 2.29 10.85
CA ILE A 41 -41.31 2.05 10.70
C ILE A 41 -41.69 0.66 11.22
N SER A 42 -42.97 0.47 11.57
CA SER A 42 -43.51 -0.86 11.86
C SER A 42 -43.68 -1.66 10.56
N ILE A 43 -43.86 -2.98 10.67
CA ILE A 43 -44.20 -3.85 9.54
C ILE A 43 -45.52 -3.47 8.84
N LYS A 44 -46.37 -2.64 9.51
CA LYS A 44 -47.60 -2.09 8.94
C LYS A 44 -47.40 -0.76 8.20
N GLY A 45 -46.16 -0.22 8.16
CA GLY A 45 -45.85 1.07 7.55
C GLY A 45 -46.19 2.28 8.45
N GLU A 46 -46.20 2.13 9.78
CA GLU A 46 -46.41 3.24 10.70
C GLU A 46 -45.07 3.78 11.23
N LEU A 47 -44.90 5.13 11.23
CA LEU A 47 -43.72 5.78 11.75
C LEU A 47 -43.50 5.45 13.23
N GLN A 48 -42.30 5.06 13.61
CA GLN A 48 -41.92 4.76 14.99
C GLN A 48 -40.81 5.67 15.51
N ASN A 49 -39.78 5.90 14.71
CA ASN A 49 -38.64 6.72 15.11
C ASN A 49 -37.90 7.32 13.89
N ILE A 50 -37.23 8.45 14.10
CA ILE A 50 -36.35 9.07 13.14
C ILE A 50 -35.01 9.35 13.81
N LYS A 51 -33.88 9.02 13.13
CA LYS A 51 -32.53 9.22 13.64
C LYS A 51 -31.66 9.88 12.58
N ALA A 52 -30.96 10.96 12.94
CA ALA A 52 -29.83 11.45 12.13
C ALA A 52 -28.62 10.54 12.30
N LEU A 53 -27.94 10.22 11.21
CA LEU A 53 -26.82 9.28 11.21
C LEU A 53 -25.50 10.00 11.41
N ALA A 54 -24.66 9.46 12.27
CA ALA A 54 -23.29 9.88 12.40
C ALA A 54 -22.47 9.46 11.15
N TRP A 55 -21.41 10.17 10.85
CA TRP A 55 -20.62 9.94 9.62
C TRP A 55 -20.10 8.50 9.48
N ASN A 56 -19.70 7.89 10.58
CA ASN A 56 -19.23 6.50 10.64
C ASN A 56 -20.35 5.44 10.50
N GLU A 57 -21.61 5.81 10.71
CA GLU A 57 -22.80 4.95 10.58
C GLU A 57 -23.51 5.15 9.22
N ALA A 58 -23.13 6.17 8.46
CA ALA A 58 -23.84 6.65 7.29
C ALA A 58 -23.77 5.70 6.08
N VAL A 59 -22.66 4.94 5.92
CA VAL A 59 -22.47 4.05 4.77
C VAL A 59 -23.49 2.92 4.81
N THR A 60 -24.27 2.82 3.73
CA THR A 60 -25.39 1.86 3.63
C THR A 60 -25.33 1.18 2.26
N ILE A 61 -25.38 -0.14 2.22
CA ILE A 61 -25.53 -0.92 0.99
C ILE A 61 -27.02 -0.92 0.62
N ILE A 62 -27.34 -0.44 -0.57
CA ILE A 62 -28.71 -0.28 -1.01
C ILE A 62 -28.94 -0.97 -2.35
N PRO A 63 -30.18 -1.45 -2.61
CA PRO A 63 -30.56 -1.94 -3.94
C PRO A 63 -30.39 -0.85 -4.99
N ALA A 64 -29.98 -1.25 -6.18
CA ALA A 64 -29.78 -0.33 -7.30
C ALA A 64 -30.06 -1.02 -8.65
N THR A 65 -30.67 -0.31 -9.57
CA THR A 65 -30.71 -0.68 -10.97
C THR A 65 -29.39 -0.29 -11.67
N GLU A 66 -29.10 -0.83 -12.85
CA GLU A 66 -27.96 -0.42 -13.66
C GLU A 66 -27.96 1.10 -13.93
N GLY A 67 -29.13 1.68 -14.17
CA GLY A 67 -29.33 3.13 -14.38
C GLY A 67 -29.07 3.93 -13.11
N SER A 68 -29.65 3.55 -11.97
CA SER A 68 -29.52 4.29 -10.72
C SER A 68 -28.11 4.23 -10.13
N ALA A 69 -27.44 3.10 -10.25
CA ALA A 69 -26.06 2.90 -9.80
C ALA A 69 -25.06 3.88 -10.45
N ASN A 70 -25.33 4.26 -11.69
CA ASN A 70 -24.47 5.12 -12.51
C ASN A 70 -25.06 6.52 -12.79
N ARG A 71 -26.19 6.85 -12.15
CA ARG A 71 -26.90 8.11 -12.36
C ARG A 71 -26.00 9.33 -12.10
N THR A 72 -25.90 10.20 -13.11
CA THR A 72 -25.31 11.53 -12.99
C THR A 72 -26.36 12.60 -13.25
N ASN A 73 -27.29 12.33 -14.18
CA ASN A 73 -28.41 13.21 -14.58
C ASN A 73 -29.63 12.33 -14.87
N GLY A 74 -30.81 12.96 -14.99
CA GLY A 74 -32.05 12.26 -15.28
C GLY A 74 -32.74 11.64 -14.06
N ILE A 75 -33.86 10.96 -14.31
CA ILE A 75 -34.68 10.30 -13.29
C ILE A 75 -34.41 8.79 -13.40
N SER A 76 -33.84 8.21 -12.37
CA SER A 76 -33.62 6.76 -12.22
C SER A 76 -33.46 6.45 -10.73
N PRO A 77 -34.55 6.13 -10.01
CA PRO A 77 -34.51 5.97 -8.56
C PRO A 77 -33.78 4.68 -8.14
N HIS A 78 -33.15 4.73 -6.98
CA HIS A 78 -32.86 3.52 -6.22
C HIS A 78 -34.15 2.98 -5.61
N PRO A 79 -34.35 1.66 -5.55
CA PRO A 79 -35.68 1.09 -5.28
C PRO A 79 -36.22 1.29 -3.87
N LEU A 80 -35.40 1.46 -2.87
CA LEU A 80 -35.86 1.65 -1.48
C LEU A 80 -35.27 2.91 -0.87
N CYS A 81 -33.96 2.94 -0.72
CA CYS A 81 -33.24 4.03 -0.06
C CYS A 81 -32.84 5.09 -1.07
N GLU A 82 -33.34 6.31 -0.92
CA GLU A 82 -33.10 7.35 -1.92
C GLU A 82 -33.10 8.75 -1.29
N GLU A 83 -32.82 9.76 -2.10
CA GLU A 83 -32.95 11.16 -1.73
C GLU A 83 -34.41 11.54 -1.44
N LEU A 84 -34.61 12.47 -0.51
CA LEU A 84 -35.95 12.93 -0.13
C LEU A 84 -36.77 13.41 -1.33
N GLY A 85 -36.11 13.98 -2.37
CA GLY A 85 -36.73 14.35 -3.63
C GLY A 85 -37.41 13.22 -4.40
N TYR A 86 -37.12 11.95 -4.08
CA TYR A 86 -37.80 10.77 -4.60
C TYR A 86 -38.76 10.14 -3.61
N CYS A 87 -38.48 10.29 -2.28
CA CYS A 87 -39.26 9.62 -1.23
C CYS A 87 -40.49 10.41 -0.78
N ALA A 88 -40.45 11.75 -0.87
CA ALA A 88 -41.46 12.60 -0.26
C ALA A 88 -42.40 13.21 -1.32
N LYS A 89 -43.64 12.75 -1.33
CA LYS A 89 -44.71 13.35 -2.15
C LYS A 89 -45.06 14.78 -1.70
N ASP A 90 -44.94 15.04 -0.41
CA ASP A 90 -45.27 16.30 0.27
C ASP A 90 -44.11 17.31 0.35
N LEU A 91 -43.03 17.07 -0.38
CA LEU A 91 -41.87 17.98 -0.43
C LEU A 91 -42.24 19.26 -1.15
N PRO A 92 -42.08 20.45 -0.52
CA PRO A 92 -42.27 21.74 -1.21
C PRO A 92 -41.35 21.83 -2.45
N ASP A 93 -41.91 22.22 -3.58
CA ASP A 93 -41.20 22.32 -4.87
C ASP A 93 -40.55 21.00 -5.33
N GLY A 94 -41.05 19.86 -4.85
CA GLY A 94 -40.61 18.53 -5.24
C GLY A 94 -41.02 18.16 -6.67
N ASP A 95 -40.19 17.39 -7.37
CA ASP A 95 -40.51 16.81 -8.67
C ASP A 95 -41.38 15.58 -8.52
N ILE A 96 -42.66 15.69 -8.73
CA ILE A 96 -43.64 14.60 -8.60
C ILE A 96 -43.30 13.41 -9.49
N LYS A 97 -42.60 13.61 -10.63
CA LYS A 97 -42.18 12.54 -11.52
C LYS A 97 -41.16 11.62 -10.84
N LYS A 98 -40.25 12.19 -10.05
CA LYS A 98 -39.26 11.40 -9.28
C LYS A 98 -39.94 10.48 -8.28
N TYR A 99 -40.90 11.02 -7.53
CA TYR A 99 -41.69 10.22 -6.57
C TYR A 99 -42.46 9.11 -7.28
N GLN A 100 -43.10 9.42 -8.39
CA GLN A 100 -43.89 8.45 -9.15
C GLN A 100 -43.02 7.31 -9.69
N GLU A 101 -41.89 7.61 -10.31
CA GLU A 101 -40.95 6.61 -10.82
C GLU A 101 -40.42 5.67 -9.72
N MET A 102 -40.13 6.22 -8.53
CA MET A 102 -39.73 5.39 -7.39
C MET A 102 -40.87 4.50 -6.91
N LYS A 103 -42.08 5.07 -6.79
CA LYS A 103 -43.27 4.35 -6.37
C LYS A 103 -43.58 3.20 -7.34
N ASP A 104 -43.58 3.47 -8.64
CA ASP A 104 -43.86 2.49 -9.68
C ASP A 104 -42.85 1.34 -9.68
N LEU A 105 -41.58 1.63 -9.44
CA LEU A 105 -40.53 0.63 -9.32
C LEU A 105 -40.75 -0.29 -8.11
N ILE A 106 -41.09 0.27 -6.95
CA ILE A 106 -41.39 -0.50 -5.74
C ILE A 106 -42.65 -1.35 -5.93
N GLU A 107 -43.69 -0.80 -6.59
CA GLU A 107 -44.93 -1.51 -6.89
C GLU A 107 -44.69 -2.71 -7.82
N GLN A 108 -43.87 -2.53 -8.86
CA GLN A 108 -43.46 -3.64 -9.75
C GLN A 108 -42.71 -4.71 -8.96
N TRP A 109 -41.83 -4.34 -8.03
CA TRP A 109 -41.14 -5.30 -7.19
C TRP A 109 -42.12 -6.06 -6.30
N ILE A 110 -43.06 -5.38 -5.63
CA ILE A 110 -44.08 -6.03 -4.80
C ILE A 110 -44.97 -7.02 -5.61
N ARG A 111 -45.30 -6.66 -6.83
CA ARG A 111 -46.08 -7.59 -7.73
C ARG A 111 -45.29 -8.84 -8.12
N PHE A 112 -43.97 -8.75 -8.15
CA PHE A 112 -43.06 -9.85 -8.43
C PHE A 112 -42.84 -10.74 -7.20
N ASP A 113 -42.55 -10.09 -6.06
CA ASP A 113 -42.29 -10.75 -4.77
C ASP A 113 -42.85 -9.87 -3.63
N GLU A 114 -43.92 -10.37 -2.99
CA GLU A 114 -44.59 -9.66 -1.88
C GLU A 114 -43.75 -9.61 -0.59
N HIS A 115 -42.50 -9.17 -0.66
CA HIS A 115 -41.62 -9.08 0.51
C HIS A 115 -42.19 -8.12 1.57
N PRO A 116 -42.42 -8.57 2.85
CA PRO A 116 -43.13 -7.80 3.85
C PRO A 116 -42.52 -6.40 4.13
N LYS A 117 -41.20 -6.30 4.17
CA LYS A 117 -40.50 -5.04 4.41
C LYS A 117 -40.62 -4.04 3.25
N VAL A 118 -40.64 -4.54 2.01
CA VAL A 118 -40.88 -3.69 0.83
C VAL A 118 -42.30 -3.13 0.87
N LYS A 119 -43.27 -3.96 1.23
CA LYS A 119 -44.69 -3.59 1.38
C LYS A 119 -44.88 -2.55 2.49
N ALA A 120 -44.20 -2.69 3.62
CA ALA A 120 -44.24 -1.72 4.73
C ALA A 120 -43.72 -0.34 4.30
N ILE A 121 -42.59 -0.28 3.57
CA ILE A 121 -42.02 0.97 3.04
C ILE A 121 -42.97 1.59 2.02
N TYR A 122 -43.51 0.79 1.11
CA TYR A 122 -44.46 1.27 0.11
C TYR A 122 -45.69 1.90 0.78
N THR A 123 -46.28 1.23 1.79
CA THR A 123 -47.42 1.74 2.53
C THR A 123 -47.11 3.08 3.20
N TYR A 124 -45.92 3.22 3.80
CA TYR A 124 -45.52 4.48 4.42
C TYR A 124 -45.32 5.60 3.39
N LEU A 125 -44.68 5.31 2.25
CA LEU A 125 -44.49 6.27 1.17
C LEU A 125 -45.83 6.73 0.56
N GLU A 126 -46.79 5.79 0.42
CA GLU A 126 -48.11 6.09 -0.13
C GLU A 126 -48.93 7.05 0.77
N ASN A 127 -48.70 7.03 2.07
CA ASN A 127 -49.31 7.99 3.03
C ASN A 127 -48.87 9.44 2.74
N GLY A 128 -47.75 9.65 2.02
CA GLY A 128 -47.31 10.92 1.46
C GLY A 128 -46.98 11.99 2.51
N LYS A 129 -46.44 11.61 3.68
CA LYS A 129 -46.14 12.52 4.82
C LYS A 129 -44.66 12.55 5.20
N VAL A 130 -43.76 12.04 4.35
CA VAL A 130 -42.35 11.86 4.70
C VAL A 130 -41.67 13.19 5.07
N TYR A 131 -41.89 14.25 4.28
CA TYR A 131 -41.33 15.57 4.58
C TYR A 131 -41.94 16.19 5.85
N SER A 132 -43.25 16.14 5.96
CA SER A 132 -43.97 16.63 7.15
C SER A 132 -43.53 15.92 8.42
N ASP A 133 -43.33 14.62 8.38
CA ASP A 133 -42.85 13.84 9.54
C ASP A 133 -41.40 14.24 9.93
N LEU A 134 -40.52 14.46 8.98
CA LEU A 134 -39.17 14.95 9.24
C LEU A 134 -39.18 16.37 9.84
N MET A 135 -40.03 17.25 9.33
CA MET A 135 -40.19 18.62 9.82
C MET A 135 -40.74 18.66 11.24
N ASN A 136 -41.82 17.89 11.50
CA ASN A 136 -42.47 17.84 12.80
C ASN A 136 -41.57 17.25 13.90
N ASN A 137 -40.60 16.39 13.52
CA ASN A 137 -39.63 15.81 14.44
C ASN A 137 -38.31 16.62 14.48
N GLY A 138 -38.22 17.79 13.85
CA GLY A 138 -37.08 18.72 13.96
C GLY A 138 -35.84 18.32 13.14
N PHE A 139 -35.97 17.48 12.12
CA PHE A 139 -34.87 17.08 11.25
C PHE A 139 -34.69 17.97 10.02
N ILE A 140 -35.58 18.90 9.78
CA ILE A 140 -35.50 19.88 8.71
C ILE A 140 -35.52 21.29 9.30
N PRO A 141 -34.57 22.19 8.91
CA PRO A 141 -33.50 22.04 7.91
C PRO A 141 -32.36 21.14 8.42
N PHE A 142 -31.86 20.27 7.54
CA PHE A 142 -30.86 19.28 7.91
C PHE A 142 -29.43 19.79 7.79
N LYS A 143 -28.58 19.43 8.76
CA LYS A 143 -27.14 19.68 8.72
C LYS A 143 -26.37 18.39 8.85
N SER A 144 -25.62 18.02 7.83
CA SER A 144 -24.74 16.86 7.88
C SER A 144 -23.48 17.19 8.68
N ILE A 145 -23.07 16.30 9.56
CA ILE A 145 -21.84 16.41 10.36
C ILE A 145 -20.74 15.61 9.67
N GLY A 146 -19.73 16.30 9.12
CA GLY A 146 -18.57 15.66 8.49
C GLY A 146 -17.60 15.04 9.51
N PRO A 147 -16.57 14.31 9.03
CA PRO A 147 -15.61 13.59 9.87
C PRO A 147 -14.80 14.47 10.82
N LYS A 148 -14.71 15.78 10.56
CA LYS A 148 -14.05 16.77 11.41
C LYS A 148 -15.03 17.53 12.33
N GLY A 149 -16.25 17.04 12.50
CA GLY A 149 -17.27 17.68 13.34
C GLY A 149 -17.90 18.94 12.74
N LYS A 150 -17.57 19.32 11.51
CA LYS A 150 -18.12 20.50 10.85
C LYS A 150 -19.54 20.19 10.33
N ALA A 151 -20.52 20.96 10.80
CA ALA A 151 -21.90 20.88 10.31
C ALA A 151 -22.03 21.66 9.00
N THR A 152 -22.57 21.03 7.97
CA THR A 152 -22.79 21.62 6.64
C THR A 152 -24.27 21.49 6.28
N PRO A 153 -24.99 22.57 5.93
CA PRO A 153 -26.38 22.49 5.46
C PRO A 153 -26.46 21.66 4.18
N ILE A 154 -27.49 20.84 4.09
CA ILE A 154 -27.81 20.07 2.88
C ILE A 154 -29.16 20.55 2.36
N ASP A 155 -29.28 20.68 1.03
CA ASP A 155 -30.57 20.88 0.35
C ASP A 155 -31.52 19.73 0.73
N ASP A 156 -32.72 20.07 1.21
CA ASP A 156 -33.68 19.08 1.71
C ASP A 156 -33.96 17.98 0.67
N ARG A 157 -33.99 18.33 -0.62
CA ARG A 157 -34.19 17.38 -1.73
C ARG A 157 -33.10 16.30 -1.83
N LYS A 158 -31.89 16.58 -1.32
CA LYS A 158 -30.71 15.71 -1.35
C LYS A 158 -30.47 14.95 -0.04
N ILE A 159 -31.35 15.08 0.93
CA ILE A 159 -31.28 14.30 2.14
C ILE A 159 -31.54 12.83 1.80
N PHE A 160 -30.55 11.97 2.00
CA PHE A 160 -30.64 10.55 1.67
C PHE A 160 -31.20 9.76 2.85
N ILE A 161 -32.24 8.95 2.61
CA ILE A 161 -32.97 8.20 3.61
C ILE A 161 -32.66 6.71 3.48
N ARG A 162 -32.50 6.03 4.63
CA ARG A 162 -32.52 4.57 4.75
C ARG A 162 -33.62 4.13 5.71
N TRP A 163 -34.02 2.87 5.59
CA TRP A 163 -35.16 2.33 6.30
C TRP A 163 -34.78 1.25 7.31
N ARG A 164 -35.40 1.30 8.47
CA ARG A 164 -35.40 0.24 9.46
C ARG A 164 -36.85 -0.22 9.68
N ILE A 165 -37.09 -1.51 9.57
CA ILE A 165 -38.41 -2.09 9.76
C ILE A 165 -38.41 -2.92 11.05
N ASN A 166 -39.18 -2.47 12.02
CA ASN A 166 -39.30 -3.19 13.31
C ASN A 166 -40.40 -4.23 13.21
N GLU A 167 -40.02 -5.46 13.35
CA GLU A 167 -40.89 -6.64 13.35
C GLU A 167 -40.64 -7.44 14.62
N ILE A 168 -41.70 -7.92 15.24
CA ILE A 168 -41.61 -8.74 16.47
C ILE A 168 -40.86 -10.03 16.13
N ASN A 169 -39.84 -10.35 16.94
CA ASN A 169 -38.97 -11.54 16.78
C ASN A 169 -38.04 -11.54 15.59
N ASN A 170 -37.87 -10.44 14.83
CA ASN A 170 -36.90 -10.35 13.77
C ASN A 170 -35.70 -9.45 14.20
N PRO A 171 -34.52 -10.02 14.50
CA PRO A 171 -33.36 -9.23 14.87
C PRO A 171 -32.79 -8.39 13.73
N CYS A 172 -33.06 -8.75 12.47
CA CYS A 172 -32.58 -8.07 11.29
C CYS A 172 -33.57 -6.96 10.88
N THR A 173 -33.48 -5.82 11.55
CA THR A 173 -34.39 -4.69 11.29
C THR A 173 -33.93 -3.76 10.16
N GLY A 174 -32.63 -3.65 9.91
CA GLY A 174 -32.08 -2.80 8.84
C GLY A 174 -32.27 -3.43 7.46
N THR A 175 -32.81 -2.70 6.49
CA THR A 175 -33.01 -3.20 5.11
C THR A 175 -31.68 -3.56 4.43
N TRP A 176 -30.57 -2.92 4.79
CA TRP A 176 -29.24 -3.14 4.24
C TRP A 176 -28.52 -4.38 4.79
N GLN A 177 -29.11 -5.05 5.79
CA GLN A 177 -28.54 -6.22 6.46
C GLN A 177 -29.42 -7.49 6.26
N ASP A 178 -30.51 -7.36 5.55
CA ASP A 178 -31.48 -8.44 5.37
C ASP A 178 -31.20 -9.23 4.09
N ASP A 179 -30.63 -10.43 4.26
CA ASP A 179 -30.28 -11.30 3.14
C ASP A 179 -31.51 -11.72 2.31
N SER A 180 -32.71 -11.83 2.95
CA SER A 180 -33.95 -12.16 2.22
C SER A 180 -34.38 -11.02 1.32
N LEU A 181 -34.25 -9.78 1.79
CA LEU A 181 -34.55 -8.59 1.00
C LEU A 181 -33.55 -8.38 -0.14
N ILE A 182 -32.26 -8.59 0.15
CA ILE A 182 -31.19 -8.52 -0.85
C ILE A 182 -31.43 -9.53 -1.98
N ASN A 183 -31.75 -10.78 -1.64
CA ASN A 183 -32.01 -11.83 -2.62
C ASN A 183 -33.30 -11.58 -3.43
N SER A 184 -34.36 -11.08 -2.78
CA SER A 184 -35.60 -10.68 -3.43
C SER A 184 -35.33 -9.62 -4.51
N TRP A 185 -34.54 -8.58 -4.19
CA TRP A 185 -34.16 -7.56 -5.16
C TRP A 185 -33.35 -8.11 -6.32
N ILE A 186 -32.30 -8.93 -6.04
CA ILE A 186 -31.46 -9.52 -7.08
C ILE A 186 -32.29 -10.34 -8.06
N THR A 187 -33.24 -11.13 -7.56
CA THR A 187 -34.11 -11.97 -8.39
C THR A 187 -35.05 -11.13 -9.26
N PHE A 188 -35.63 -10.06 -8.68
CA PHE A 188 -36.48 -9.13 -9.42
C PHE A 188 -35.70 -8.38 -10.50
N ASP A 189 -34.54 -7.79 -10.17
CA ASP A 189 -33.71 -7.06 -11.12
C ASP A 189 -33.24 -7.97 -12.28
N ALA A 190 -32.90 -9.21 -11.98
CA ALA A 190 -32.53 -10.19 -13.01
C ALA A 190 -33.69 -10.52 -13.95
N ALA A 191 -34.93 -10.57 -13.45
CA ALA A 191 -36.11 -10.91 -14.24
C ALA A 191 -36.62 -9.76 -15.12
N THR A 192 -36.33 -8.53 -14.78
CA THR A 192 -36.87 -7.33 -15.46
C THR A 192 -36.06 -6.86 -16.68
N HIS A 193 -34.86 -7.41 -16.91
CA HIS A 193 -33.98 -7.01 -18.01
C HIS A 193 -33.88 -8.08 -19.08
N ASN A 194 -34.21 -7.71 -20.32
CA ASN A 194 -34.33 -8.63 -21.45
C ASN A 194 -33.19 -8.53 -22.49
N GLU A 195 -32.17 -7.70 -22.26
CA GLU A 195 -31.04 -7.59 -23.20
C GLU A 195 -30.10 -8.78 -23.05
N ILE A 196 -30.22 -9.75 -23.97
CA ILE A 196 -29.41 -10.95 -24.01
C ILE A 196 -28.34 -10.81 -25.08
N GLY A 197 -27.09 -11.13 -24.73
CA GLY A 197 -25.96 -11.15 -25.64
C GLY A 197 -24.93 -12.18 -25.21
N PHE A 198 -23.93 -12.43 -26.04
CA PHE A 198 -22.86 -13.37 -25.73
C PHE A 198 -21.88 -12.77 -24.69
N CYS A 199 -21.70 -13.45 -23.58
CA CYS A 199 -20.70 -13.05 -22.56
C CYS A 199 -19.36 -13.71 -22.85
N MET A 200 -18.34 -12.91 -23.12
CA MET A 200 -16.98 -13.40 -23.39
C MET A 200 -16.29 -14.05 -22.19
N VAL A 201 -16.79 -13.85 -20.98
CA VAL A 201 -16.25 -14.47 -19.76
C VAL A 201 -16.91 -15.81 -19.48
N LYS A 202 -18.24 -15.89 -19.57
CA LYS A 202 -19.00 -17.14 -19.36
C LYS A 202 -19.02 -18.06 -20.58
N GLY A 203 -18.87 -17.53 -21.79
CA GLY A 203 -18.98 -18.28 -23.04
C GLY A 203 -20.42 -18.66 -23.40
N GLU A 204 -21.42 -17.98 -22.86
CA GLU A 204 -22.84 -18.25 -23.03
C GLU A 204 -23.65 -16.97 -23.29
N ALA A 205 -24.88 -17.14 -23.79
CA ALA A 205 -25.83 -16.04 -23.94
C ALA A 205 -26.49 -15.73 -22.59
N CYS A 206 -26.39 -14.49 -22.15
CA CYS A 206 -26.96 -14.02 -20.88
C CYS A 206 -27.19 -12.50 -20.90
N ARG A 207 -27.83 -11.96 -19.85
CA ARG A 207 -28.00 -10.52 -19.69
C ARG A 207 -26.63 -9.82 -19.74
N ILE A 208 -26.42 -8.93 -20.70
CA ILE A 208 -25.21 -8.13 -20.84
C ILE A 208 -25.39 -6.75 -20.18
N THR A 209 -24.25 -6.14 -19.74
CA THR A 209 -24.27 -4.79 -19.17
C THR A 209 -23.73 -3.77 -20.17
N LYS A 210 -24.35 -2.60 -20.18
CA LYS A 210 -23.86 -1.40 -20.89
C LYS A 210 -23.14 -0.44 -19.97
N SER A 211 -23.36 -0.52 -18.66
CA SER A 211 -22.85 0.42 -17.68
C SER A 211 -22.13 -0.28 -16.54
N HIS A 212 -20.80 -0.31 -16.62
CA HIS A 212 -19.96 -0.95 -15.61
C HIS A 212 -19.81 -0.10 -14.34
N SER A 213 -19.36 -0.75 -13.24
CA SER A 213 -19.29 -0.16 -11.90
C SER A 213 -18.28 0.98 -11.77
N ARG A 214 -18.62 1.94 -10.93
CA ARG A 214 -17.75 3.03 -10.43
C ARG A 214 -17.30 2.74 -9.00
N PHE A 215 -16.57 3.67 -8.43
CA PHE A 215 -16.20 3.68 -7.00
C PHE A 215 -15.37 2.46 -6.61
N LEU A 216 -14.38 2.12 -7.43
CA LEU A 216 -13.56 0.93 -7.22
C LEU A 216 -12.53 1.15 -6.12
N ARG A 217 -11.84 2.31 -6.08
CA ARG A 217 -10.80 2.62 -5.10
C ARG A 217 -11.31 3.37 -3.88
N SER A 218 -12.34 4.20 -4.06
CA SER A 218 -12.98 4.94 -2.97
C SER A 218 -14.41 5.36 -3.34
N SER A 219 -15.20 5.81 -2.36
CA SER A 219 -16.57 6.31 -2.56
C SER A 219 -16.65 7.55 -3.46
N ASP A 220 -15.55 8.26 -3.64
CA ASP A 220 -15.50 9.50 -4.41
C ASP A 220 -14.81 9.31 -5.78
N ASP A 221 -14.37 8.08 -6.10
CA ASP A 221 -13.71 7.71 -7.35
C ASP A 221 -14.73 7.39 -8.45
N GLY A 222 -15.04 8.37 -9.29
CA GLY A 222 -15.95 8.22 -10.42
C GLY A 222 -15.38 7.44 -11.61
N ALA A 223 -14.09 7.07 -11.60
CA ALA A 223 -13.43 6.43 -12.72
C ALA A 223 -13.90 4.98 -12.92
N LYS A 224 -14.06 4.60 -14.19
CA LYS A 224 -14.46 3.26 -14.62
C LYS A 224 -13.32 2.54 -15.33
N LEU A 225 -13.18 1.24 -15.11
CA LEU A 225 -12.28 0.37 -15.90
C LEU A 225 -12.84 0.10 -17.29
N ILE A 226 -14.16 -0.03 -17.40
CA ILE A 226 -14.86 -0.25 -18.66
C ILE A 226 -15.90 0.84 -18.81
N SER A 227 -15.85 1.56 -19.92
CA SER A 227 -16.82 2.61 -20.24
C SER A 227 -17.36 2.43 -21.65
N SER A 228 -18.67 2.32 -21.79
CA SER A 228 -19.32 2.12 -23.08
C SER A 228 -19.36 3.39 -23.95
N ASN A 229 -19.11 4.55 -23.38
CA ASN A 229 -19.09 5.84 -24.07
C ASN A 229 -17.68 6.45 -24.28
N ASP A 230 -16.63 5.66 -24.05
CA ASP A 230 -15.26 6.13 -24.23
C ASP A 230 -14.85 6.04 -25.70
N SER A 231 -14.80 7.18 -26.37
CA SER A 231 -14.32 7.33 -27.75
C SER A 231 -12.82 7.56 -27.86
N SER A 232 -12.13 7.81 -26.75
CA SER A 232 -10.70 8.16 -26.71
C SER A 232 -9.78 6.96 -26.44
N GLY A 233 -10.32 5.83 -26.05
CA GLY A 233 -9.56 4.59 -25.80
C GLY A 233 -8.83 4.55 -24.45
N TYR A 234 -9.19 5.39 -23.49
CA TYR A 234 -8.59 5.38 -22.14
C TYR A 234 -9.09 4.28 -21.23
N THR A 235 -10.23 3.62 -21.56
CA THR A 235 -10.76 2.52 -20.76
C THR A 235 -10.56 1.19 -21.47
N PHE A 236 -10.45 0.12 -20.70
CA PHE A 236 -10.33 -1.25 -21.21
C PHE A 236 -11.70 -1.81 -21.60
N LYS A 237 -12.26 -1.36 -22.69
CA LYS A 237 -13.60 -1.75 -23.17
C LYS A 237 -13.64 -2.45 -24.51
N GLY A 238 -12.55 -2.43 -25.24
CA GLY A 238 -12.56 -2.72 -26.66
C GLY A 238 -13.07 -1.53 -27.48
N ARG A 239 -13.51 -1.78 -28.71
CA ARG A 239 -13.96 -0.74 -29.64
C ARG A 239 -15.48 -0.73 -29.73
N PHE A 240 -16.04 0.45 -29.94
CA PHE A 240 -17.43 0.56 -30.38
C PHE A 240 -17.56 0.18 -31.85
N THR A 241 -18.71 -0.28 -32.22
CA THR A 241 -19.14 -0.30 -33.61
C THR A 241 -19.45 1.11 -34.10
N ASP A 242 -19.36 1.34 -35.39
CA ASP A 242 -19.39 2.69 -36.01
C ASP A 242 -20.73 3.45 -35.87
N LYS A 243 -21.75 2.85 -35.29
CA LYS A 243 -23.05 3.48 -35.10
C LYS A 243 -23.11 4.24 -33.80
N LYS A 244 -23.00 5.57 -33.85
CA LYS A 244 -23.16 6.47 -32.68
C LYS A 244 -24.54 6.35 -32.00
N GLU A 245 -25.55 5.84 -32.68
CA GLU A 245 -26.91 5.73 -32.18
C GLU A 245 -27.19 4.44 -31.40
N ASP A 246 -26.45 3.37 -31.70
CA ASP A 246 -26.49 2.11 -30.97
C ASP A 246 -25.35 2.06 -29.94
N TYR A 247 -25.56 2.61 -28.76
CA TYR A 247 -24.60 2.53 -27.62
C TYR A 247 -24.19 1.10 -27.25
N GLY A 248 -24.42 0.11 -28.09
CA GLY A 248 -24.63 -1.23 -27.66
C GLY A 248 -23.69 -2.30 -28.12
N GLU A 249 -23.08 -2.22 -29.25
CA GLU A 249 -22.18 -3.30 -29.65
C GLU A 249 -20.75 -3.00 -29.24
N GLN A 250 -20.42 -3.34 -28.00
CA GLN A 250 -19.05 -3.35 -27.53
C GLN A 250 -18.31 -4.50 -28.22
N ALA A 251 -17.06 -4.26 -28.62
CA ALA A 251 -16.20 -5.32 -29.15
C ALA A 251 -15.95 -6.43 -28.11
N CYS A 252 -16.22 -6.15 -26.85
CA CYS A 252 -16.11 -7.08 -25.75
C CYS A 252 -17.35 -6.98 -24.85
N THR A 253 -18.28 -7.89 -25.02
CA THR A 253 -19.51 -7.97 -24.22
C THR A 253 -19.28 -8.81 -22.96
N VAL A 254 -19.79 -8.32 -21.83
CA VAL A 254 -19.70 -8.98 -20.53
C VAL A 254 -21.08 -9.01 -19.88
N SER A 255 -21.42 -10.13 -19.24
CA SER A 255 -22.69 -10.20 -18.52
C SER A 255 -22.75 -9.23 -17.35
N TYR A 256 -23.97 -8.80 -17.03
CA TYR A 256 -24.21 -7.93 -15.89
C TYR A 256 -23.70 -8.55 -14.57
N GLU A 257 -24.01 -9.84 -14.36
CA GLU A 257 -23.55 -10.58 -13.18
C GLU A 257 -22.02 -10.64 -13.10
N VAL A 258 -21.34 -11.02 -14.19
CA VAL A 258 -19.87 -11.07 -14.23
C VAL A 258 -19.28 -9.70 -13.94
N SER A 259 -19.79 -8.65 -14.58
CA SER A 259 -19.31 -7.30 -14.35
C SER A 259 -19.49 -6.89 -12.89
N GLN A 260 -20.66 -7.09 -12.29
CA GLN A 260 -20.92 -6.74 -10.90
C GLN A 260 -20.04 -7.53 -9.94
N LYS A 261 -19.98 -8.86 -10.07
CA LYS A 261 -19.18 -9.72 -9.21
C LYS A 261 -17.69 -9.40 -9.31
N ALA A 262 -17.16 -9.27 -10.52
CA ALA A 262 -15.74 -8.95 -10.73
C ALA A 262 -15.36 -7.58 -10.16
N HIS A 263 -16.16 -6.53 -10.39
CA HIS A 263 -15.89 -5.20 -9.84
C HIS A 263 -16.08 -5.14 -8.32
N ASN A 264 -17.03 -5.90 -7.76
CA ASN A 264 -17.24 -5.98 -6.31
C ASN A 264 -16.10 -6.74 -5.63
N ALA A 265 -15.58 -7.83 -6.23
CA ALA A 265 -14.39 -8.52 -5.77
C ALA A 265 -13.16 -7.60 -5.83
N LEU A 266 -12.99 -6.86 -6.94
CA LEU A 266 -11.90 -5.88 -7.07
C LEU A 266 -11.95 -4.82 -5.97
N ARG A 267 -13.12 -4.22 -5.71
CA ARG A 267 -13.32 -3.24 -4.64
C ARG A 267 -13.00 -3.85 -3.27
N TRP A 268 -13.43 -5.08 -3.03
CA TRP A 268 -13.18 -5.80 -1.80
C TRP A 268 -11.67 -6.07 -1.60
N LEU A 269 -10.96 -6.50 -2.63
CA LEU A 269 -9.51 -6.69 -2.61
C LEU A 269 -8.77 -5.37 -2.33
N ILE A 270 -9.15 -4.30 -3.02
CA ILE A 270 -8.56 -2.97 -2.82
C ILE A 270 -8.76 -2.48 -1.38
N SER A 271 -9.94 -2.68 -0.81
CA SER A 271 -10.22 -2.25 0.57
C SER A 271 -9.41 -3.00 1.63
N ARG A 272 -9.00 -4.24 1.36
CA ARG A 272 -8.29 -5.12 2.30
C ARG A 272 -6.78 -5.13 2.12
N GLN A 273 -6.31 -5.05 0.89
CA GLN A 273 -4.91 -5.28 0.53
C GLN A 273 -4.31 -4.13 -0.27
N GLY A 274 -5.17 -3.28 -0.85
CA GLY A 274 -4.73 -2.25 -1.76
C GLY A 274 -3.84 -1.24 -1.08
N TYR A 275 -2.69 -0.98 -1.68
CA TYR A 275 -1.88 0.17 -1.35
C TYR A 275 -2.67 1.43 -1.70
N GLN A 276 -3.35 2.00 -0.72
CA GLN A 276 -4.08 3.26 -0.85
C GLN A 276 -3.32 4.39 -0.17
N LYS A 277 -3.37 5.55 -0.75
CA LYS A 277 -2.75 6.72 -0.19
C LYS A 277 -3.56 7.32 0.96
N GLN A 278 -2.87 7.79 2.00
CA GLN A 278 -3.47 8.36 3.22
C GLN A 278 -4.06 9.78 3.09
N ASN A 279 -3.90 10.49 1.97
CA ASN A 279 -4.22 11.93 1.87
C ASN A 279 -5.32 12.31 0.87
N ASN A 280 -6.38 11.54 0.73
CA ASN A 280 -7.54 11.84 -0.15
C ASN A 280 -7.23 12.06 -1.65
N GLU A 281 -6.03 11.77 -2.12
CA GLU A 281 -5.71 11.81 -3.53
C GLU A 281 -5.70 10.40 -4.12
N LEU A 282 -6.45 10.22 -5.20
CA LEU A 282 -6.53 8.99 -5.95
C LEU A 282 -5.20 8.75 -6.69
N GLY A 283 -4.33 7.96 -6.08
CA GLY A 283 -3.09 7.49 -6.66
C GLY A 283 -3.24 6.13 -7.32
N GLU A 284 -2.17 5.67 -7.90
CA GLU A 284 -2.03 4.31 -8.40
C GLU A 284 -2.26 3.30 -7.27
N CYS A 285 -3.01 2.23 -7.54
CA CYS A 285 -3.36 1.20 -6.59
C CYS A 285 -2.82 -0.14 -7.07
N PHE A 286 -2.08 -0.84 -6.22
CA PHE A 286 -1.54 -2.17 -6.50
C PHE A 286 -2.16 -3.19 -5.55
N ILE A 287 -2.59 -4.33 -6.10
CA ILE A 287 -3.12 -5.47 -5.35
C ILE A 287 -2.49 -6.77 -5.84
N ALA A 288 -2.39 -7.74 -4.93
CA ALA A 288 -1.95 -9.09 -5.25
C ALA A 288 -2.83 -10.10 -4.48
N TRP A 289 -3.31 -11.14 -5.15
CA TRP A 289 -4.19 -12.11 -4.51
C TRP A 289 -4.11 -13.49 -5.15
N ALA A 290 -4.47 -14.53 -4.40
CA ALA A 290 -4.78 -15.85 -4.94
C ALA A 290 -6.24 -15.89 -5.39
N VAL A 291 -6.53 -16.45 -6.55
CA VAL A 291 -7.90 -16.53 -7.08
C VAL A 291 -8.81 -17.34 -6.14
N SER A 292 -8.27 -18.32 -5.43
CA SER A 292 -8.97 -19.07 -4.38
C SER A 292 -9.16 -18.31 -3.04
N CYS A 293 -8.72 -17.06 -2.95
CA CYS A 293 -8.73 -16.23 -1.72
C CYS A 293 -7.86 -16.76 -0.57
N LYS A 294 -6.91 -17.64 -0.83
CA LYS A 294 -5.89 -18.01 0.16
C LYS A 294 -4.96 -16.84 0.44
N ASP A 295 -4.47 -16.76 1.68
CA ASP A 295 -3.49 -15.74 2.04
C ASP A 295 -2.16 -15.98 1.32
N ILE A 296 -1.61 -14.94 0.73
CA ILE A 296 -0.34 -14.96 0.01
C ILE A 296 0.64 -13.98 0.66
N PRO A 297 1.96 -14.17 0.46
CA PRO A 297 2.95 -13.14 0.80
C PRO A 297 2.64 -11.83 0.09
N ASP A 298 2.73 -10.72 0.83
CA ASP A 298 2.62 -9.39 0.25
C ASP A 298 3.89 -9.04 -0.55
N PRO A 299 3.83 -8.91 -1.89
CA PRO A 299 5.00 -8.59 -2.72
C PRO A 299 5.52 -7.17 -2.50
N TYR A 300 4.79 -6.33 -1.78
CA TYR A 300 5.16 -4.95 -1.46
C TYR A 300 5.80 -4.82 -0.07
N ALA A 301 5.84 -5.89 0.71
CA ALA A 301 6.38 -5.88 2.06
C ALA A 301 7.93 -5.87 2.06
N ASN A 302 8.53 -5.22 3.06
CA ASN A 302 9.92 -5.48 3.40
C ASN A 302 10.06 -6.83 4.14
N SER A 303 11.29 -7.31 4.29
CA SER A 303 11.52 -8.60 4.94
C SER A 303 11.09 -8.62 6.42
N TYR A 304 11.10 -7.51 7.13
CA TYR A 304 10.62 -7.44 8.51
C TYR A 304 9.11 -7.74 8.59
N ASN A 305 8.32 -7.07 7.76
CA ASN A 305 6.88 -7.28 7.72
C ASN A 305 6.52 -8.68 7.21
N PHE A 306 7.29 -9.19 6.25
CA PHE A 306 7.08 -10.53 5.68
C PHE A 306 7.41 -11.66 6.67
N LEU A 307 8.55 -11.58 7.37
CA LEU A 307 9.02 -12.62 8.28
C LEU A 307 8.46 -12.51 9.71
N GLY A 308 7.97 -11.31 10.07
CA GLY A 308 7.61 -10.95 11.43
C GLY A 308 8.82 -10.57 12.31
N PRO A 309 8.57 -10.15 13.56
CA PRO A 309 9.62 -9.76 14.50
C PRO A 309 10.68 -10.83 14.67
N GLN A 310 11.92 -10.40 14.79
CA GLN A 310 13.02 -11.31 15.10
C GLN A 310 12.98 -11.61 16.60
N GLU A 311 12.69 -12.85 16.98
CA GLU A 311 12.89 -13.28 18.36
C GLU A 311 14.39 -13.22 18.66
N LYS A 312 14.79 -12.43 19.64
CA LYS A 312 16.16 -12.45 20.17
C LYS A 312 16.37 -13.78 20.87
N THR A 313 16.78 -14.79 20.13
CA THR A 313 17.26 -16.02 20.72
C THR A 313 18.67 -15.78 21.25
N SER A 314 18.91 -16.18 22.48
CA SER A 314 20.22 -16.12 23.16
C SER A 314 21.35 -16.91 22.46
N SER A 315 21.07 -17.54 21.33
CA SER A 315 22.00 -18.24 20.46
C SER A 315 22.52 -17.43 19.27
N ASP A 316 22.04 -16.18 19.05
CA ASP A 316 22.52 -15.31 17.96
C ASP A 316 23.91 -14.69 18.23
N SER A 317 24.55 -15.07 19.33
CA SER A 317 25.96 -14.77 19.67
C SER A 317 26.98 -15.74 19.05
N ILE A 318 26.53 -16.65 18.19
CA ILE A 318 27.45 -17.53 17.48
C ILE A 318 27.96 -16.74 16.26
N ILE A 319 29.26 -16.57 16.19
CA ILE A 319 30.08 -16.09 15.08
C ILE A 319 29.59 -16.72 13.77
N GLY A 320 28.56 -16.16 13.19
CA GLY A 320 27.92 -16.65 11.98
C GLY A 320 27.47 -15.48 11.11
N ASP A 321 27.64 -15.61 9.81
CA ASP A 321 27.09 -14.69 8.83
C ASP A 321 25.59 -14.47 9.14
N VAL A 322 25.20 -13.26 9.53
CA VAL A 322 23.82 -12.86 9.82
C VAL A 322 22.88 -13.23 8.64
N GLY A 323 23.45 -13.37 7.45
CA GLY A 323 22.80 -13.86 6.26
C GLY A 323 22.33 -15.30 6.33
N GLN A 324 23.03 -16.19 7.02
CA GLN A 324 22.61 -17.59 7.14
C GLN A 324 21.35 -17.73 7.99
N SER A 325 21.30 -17.05 9.12
CA SER A 325 20.11 -17.02 9.98
C SER A 325 18.88 -16.45 9.23
N PHE A 326 19.07 -15.37 8.49
CA PHE A 326 18.03 -14.81 7.63
C PHE A 326 17.57 -15.80 6.55
N ALA A 327 18.49 -16.47 5.85
CA ALA A 327 18.16 -17.43 4.80
C ALA A 327 17.35 -18.61 5.33
N LEU A 328 17.69 -19.14 6.50
CA LEU A 328 16.93 -20.22 7.15
C LEU A 328 15.49 -19.79 7.49
N ARG A 329 15.31 -18.59 8.06
CA ARG A 329 13.98 -18.05 8.37
C ARG A 329 13.16 -17.82 7.09
N LEU A 330 13.76 -17.28 6.06
CA LEU A 330 13.13 -17.05 4.76
C LEU A 330 12.65 -18.37 4.14
N ASN A 331 13.54 -19.38 4.08
CA ASN A 331 13.20 -20.70 3.54
C ASN A 331 12.06 -21.36 4.32
N LYS A 332 12.08 -21.31 5.66
CA LYS A 332 11.01 -21.85 6.50
C LYS A 332 9.67 -21.17 6.23
N LYS A 333 9.67 -19.84 6.10
CA LYS A 333 8.44 -19.07 5.81
C LYS A 333 7.87 -19.39 4.43
N ILE A 334 8.72 -19.46 3.41
CA ILE A 334 8.32 -19.82 2.04
C ILE A 334 7.79 -21.26 1.98
N ALA A 335 8.43 -22.21 2.65
CA ALA A 335 7.95 -23.59 2.71
C ALA A 335 6.55 -23.68 3.35
N GLY A 336 6.28 -22.90 4.39
CA GLY A 336 4.95 -22.80 4.99
C GLY A 336 3.90 -22.31 4.00
N TYR A 337 4.20 -21.26 3.23
CA TYR A 337 3.32 -20.78 2.19
C TYR A 337 3.13 -21.78 1.04
N SER A 338 4.21 -22.46 0.60
CA SER A 338 4.12 -23.47 -0.47
C SER A 338 3.16 -24.60 -0.09
N THR A 339 3.23 -25.08 1.14
CA THR A 339 2.30 -26.11 1.64
C THR A 339 0.85 -25.62 1.68
N TYR A 340 0.61 -24.34 2.05
CA TYR A 340 -0.71 -23.77 2.20
C TYR A 340 -1.35 -23.36 0.86
N ILE A 341 -0.60 -22.69 -0.01
CA ILE A 341 -1.08 -22.17 -1.28
C ILE A 341 -1.22 -23.29 -2.29
N GLY A 342 -0.20 -24.14 -2.43
CA GLY A 342 -0.07 -25.16 -3.46
C GLY A 342 0.56 -24.63 -4.75
N ASP A 343 1.18 -25.52 -5.50
CA ASP A 343 2.00 -25.16 -6.67
C ASP A 343 1.20 -24.60 -7.84
N SER A 344 -0.04 -25.10 -8.02
CA SER A 344 -0.92 -24.79 -9.15
C SER A 344 -1.88 -23.62 -8.90
N GLU A 345 -1.84 -23.00 -7.72
CA GLU A 345 -2.69 -21.85 -7.40
C GLU A 345 -2.42 -20.70 -8.36
N ASN A 346 -3.47 -20.02 -8.81
CA ASN A 346 -3.33 -18.85 -9.66
C ASN A 346 -3.21 -17.58 -8.80
N ILE A 347 -2.06 -16.92 -8.88
CA ILE A 347 -1.77 -15.66 -8.21
C ILE A 347 -1.80 -14.52 -9.22
N VAL A 348 -2.59 -13.51 -8.93
CA VAL A 348 -2.76 -12.35 -9.79
C VAL A 348 -2.20 -11.10 -9.12
N LEU A 349 -1.47 -10.30 -9.88
CA LEU A 349 -1.00 -8.97 -9.49
C LEU A 349 -1.59 -7.94 -10.46
N LEU A 350 -2.17 -6.87 -9.92
CA LEU A 350 -2.85 -5.85 -10.69
C LEU A 350 -2.50 -4.46 -10.19
N GLY A 351 -2.10 -3.58 -11.10
CA GLY A 351 -1.94 -2.14 -10.89
C GLY A 351 -3.02 -1.36 -11.61
N LEU A 352 -3.57 -0.35 -10.94
CA LEU A 352 -4.65 0.50 -11.43
C LEU A 352 -4.29 1.96 -11.27
N ASP A 353 -4.45 2.75 -12.33
CA ASP A 353 -4.34 4.21 -12.26
C ASP A 353 -5.47 4.88 -13.05
N SER A 354 -5.74 6.16 -12.74
CA SER A 354 -6.71 6.96 -13.45
C SER A 354 -6.02 7.95 -14.39
N ALA A 355 -6.20 7.74 -15.69
CA ALA A 355 -5.75 8.70 -16.70
C ALA A 355 -6.55 10.02 -16.62
N THR A 356 -7.84 9.93 -16.27
CA THR A 356 -8.75 11.07 -16.06
C THR A 356 -9.69 10.78 -14.90
N THR A 357 -10.46 11.78 -14.45
CA THR A 357 -11.46 11.62 -13.38
C THR A 357 -12.57 10.62 -13.71
N GLY A 358 -12.75 10.25 -14.97
CA GLY A 358 -13.80 9.33 -15.43
C GLY A 358 -13.27 7.98 -15.92
N CYS A 359 -11.97 7.86 -16.20
CA CYS A 359 -11.37 6.70 -16.85
C CYS A 359 -10.23 6.12 -16.01
N MET A 360 -10.30 4.81 -15.75
CA MET A 360 -9.28 4.03 -15.06
C MET A 360 -8.63 3.05 -16.03
N SER A 361 -7.34 2.82 -15.87
CA SER A 361 -6.56 1.89 -16.68
C SER A 361 -5.86 0.85 -15.81
N ILE A 362 -5.66 -0.33 -16.36
CA ILE A 362 -4.76 -1.34 -15.80
C ILE A 362 -3.36 -0.97 -16.26
N THR A 363 -2.49 -0.58 -15.32
CA THR A 363 -1.10 -0.20 -15.60
C THR A 363 -0.16 -1.39 -15.51
N PHE A 364 -0.50 -2.34 -14.63
CA PHE A 364 0.28 -3.55 -14.40
C PHE A 364 -0.64 -4.76 -14.29
N TYR A 365 -0.28 -5.87 -14.93
CA TYR A 365 -1.03 -7.13 -14.81
C TYR A 365 -0.10 -8.33 -14.99
N ARG A 366 -0.12 -9.27 -14.03
CA ARG A 366 0.60 -10.55 -14.09
C ARG A 366 -0.23 -11.66 -13.48
N GLU A 367 -0.11 -12.83 -14.08
CA GLU A 367 -0.58 -14.09 -13.55
C GLU A 367 0.61 -15.01 -13.36
N LEU A 368 0.74 -15.60 -12.18
CA LEU A 368 1.82 -16.51 -11.82
C LEU A 368 1.24 -17.73 -11.12
N LEU A 369 1.83 -18.90 -11.35
CA LEU A 369 1.56 -20.05 -10.52
C LEU A 369 2.10 -19.83 -9.10
N GLY A 370 1.48 -20.42 -8.09
CA GLY A 370 1.86 -20.28 -6.69
C GLY A 370 3.33 -20.61 -6.44
N SER A 371 3.82 -21.70 -7.04
CA SER A 371 5.23 -22.08 -6.96
C SER A 371 6.18 -21.03 -7.58
N GLU A 372 5.81 -20.48 -8.71
CA GLU A 372 6.61 -19.44 -9.36
C GLU A 372 6.58 -18.14 -8.58
N PHE A 373 5.41 -17.70 -8.13
CA PHE A 373 5.27 -16.50 -7.31
C PHE A 373 6.13 -16.59 -6.04
N LEU A 374 6.05 -17.69 -5.29
CA LEU A 374 6.85 -17.89 -4.07
C LEU A 374 8.34 -17.90 -4.36
N LYS A 375 8.77 -18.51 -5.48
CA LYS A 375 10.17 -18.48 -5.92
C LYS A 375 10.65 -17.05 -6.21
N ARG A 376 9.80 -16.21 -6.83
CA ARG A 376 10.11 -14.80 -7.10
C ARG A 376 10.27 -14.00 -5.81
N ILE A 377 9.33 -14.17 -4.89
CA ILE A 377 9.37 -13.50 -3.57
C ILE A 377 10.62 -13.92 -2.80
N MET A 378 10.92 -15.22 -2.75
CA MET A 378 12.14 -15.73 -2.10
C MET A 378 13.39 -15.11 -2.71
N GLN A 379 13.47 -15.10 -4.04
CA GLN A 379 14.61 -14.55 -4.76
C GLN A 379 14.82 -13.07 -4.43
N TRP A 380 13.75 -12.25 -4.50
CA TRP A 380 13.81 -10.82 -4.16
C TRP A 380 14.32 -10.58 -2.75
N HIS A 381 13.73 -11.26 -1.75
CA HIS A 381 14.14 -11.11 -0.36
C HIS A 381 15.56 -11.59 -0.10
N SER A 382 16.04 -12.61 -0.80
CA SER A 382 17.40 -13.12 -0.70
C SER A 382 18.43 -12.20 -1.36
N ASP A 383 18.16 -11.78 -2.59
CA ASP A 383 19.10 -11.00 -3.38
C ASP A 383 19.35 -9.62 -2.77
N PHE A 384 18.28 -8.97 -2.30
CA PHE A 384 18.33 -7.64 -1.72
C PHE A 384 18.43 -7.63 -0.18
N ALA A 385 18.71 -8.78 0.44
CA ALA A 385 18.94 -8.83 1.89
C ALA A 385 20.18 -8.03 2.29
N TRP A 386 20.02 -7.15 3.27
CA TRP A 386 21.08 -6.41 3.91
C TRP A 386 20.67 -6.00 5.33
N ILE A 387 21.62 -5.52 6.12
CA ILE A 387 21.36 -4.95 7.44
C ILE A 387 20.64 -3.63 7.27
N GLN A 388 19.44 -3.51 7.81
CA GLN A 388 18.58 -2.34 7.75
C GLN A 388 18.45 -1.72 9.15
N ASP A 389 18.57 -0.41 9.25
CA ASP A 389 18.26 0.35 10.46
C ASP A 389 17.25 1.45 10.14
N TYR A 390 16.03 1.29 10.64
CA TYR A 390 14.94 2.24 10.42
C TYR A 390 14.71 3.16 11.61
N GLY A 391 15.62 3.12 12.59
CA GLY A 391 15.52 3.90 13.82
C GLY A 391 14.45 3.40 14.80
N ASN A 392 14.32 4.10 15.93
CA ASN A 392 13.36 3.75 16.99
C ASN A 392 13.45 2.28 17.48
N GLY A 393 14.65 1.68 17.41
CA GLY A 393 14.88 0.28 17.78
C GLY A 393 14.48 -0.73 16.72
N LEU A 394 14.08 -0.29 15.52
CA LEU A 394 13.73 -1.16 14.40
C LEU A 394 14.95 -1.41 13.52
N SER A 395 15.69 -2.47 13.82
CA SER A 395 16.78 -2.99 12.99
C SER A 395 16.49 -4.43 12.60
N PHE A 396 16.74 -4.79 11.35
CA PHE A 396 16.52 -6.14 10.84
C PHE A 396 17.46 -6.48 9.68
N VAL A 397 17.59 -7.75 9.38
CA VAL A 397 18.25 -8.23 8.17
C VAL A 397 17.20 -8.59 7.12
N GLY A 398 17.33 -8.05 5.92
CA GLY A 398 16.41 -8.34 4.84
C GLY A 398 16.34 -7.28 3.75
N SER A 399 15.44 -7.48 2.77
CA SER A 399 15.21 -6.53 1.69
C SER A 399 14.29 -5.38 2.13
N PRO A 400 14.53 -4.16 1.64
CA PRO A 400 13.58 -3.05 1.78
C PRO A 400 12.33 -3.30 0.93
N SER A 401 11.23 -2.63 1.26
CA SER A 401 10.03 -2.60 0.42
C SER A 401 10.23 -1.72 -0.83
N PRO A 402 9.44 -1.91 -1.90
CA PRO A 402 9.43 -0.99 -3.03
C PRO A 402 9.17 0.47 -2.64
N LYS A 403 8.33 0.70 -1.61
CA LYS A 403 8.08 2.02 -1.04
C LYS A 403 9.31 2.60 -0.34
N ASP A 404 10.04 1.79 0.42
CA ASP A 404 11.28 2.22 1.08
C ASP A 404 12.34 2.59 0.05
N ILE A 405 12.44 1.82 -1.04
CA ILE A 405 13.35 2.12 -2.16
C ILE A 405 12.97 3.45 -2.83
N ALA A 406 11.69 3.68 -3.09
CA ALA A 406 11.21 4.95 -3.63
C ALA A 406 11.54 6.12 -2.69
N TRP A 407 11.33 5.95 -1.39
CA TRP A 407 11.71 6.94 -0.38
C TRP A 407 13.22 7.19 -0.37
N ALA A 408 14.04 6.15 -0.41
CA ALA A 408 15.51 6.29 -0.49
C ALA A 408 15.97 6.98 -1.77
N THR A 409 15.19 6.88 -2.86
CA THR A 409 15.49 7.50 -4.16
C THR A 409 15.16 9.00 -4.18
N TYR A 410 14.00 9.39 -3.64
CA TYR A 410 13.41 10.72 -3.85
C TYR A 410 13.18 11.52 -2.56
N GLY A 411 13.36 10.92 -1.39
CA GLY A 411 13.12 11.56 -0.10
C GLY A 411 11.65 11.91 0.13
N GLU A 412 11.42 12.96 0.91
CA GLU A 412 10.09 13.47 1.24
C GLU A 412 9.29 13.95 0.01
N THR A 413 9.94 14.12 -1.13
CA THR A 413 9.26 14.55 -2.38
C THR A 413 8.13 13.59 -2.77
N ILE A 414 8.24 12.28 -2.43
CA ILE A 414 7.20 11.30 -2.72
C ILE A 414 5.91 11.50 -1.91
N GLU A 415 5.94 12.28 -0.84
CA GLU A 415 4.80 12.56 0.02
C GLU A 415 3.95 13.73 -0.48
N ASN A 416 4.48 14.52 -1.40
CA ASN A 416 3.79 15.66 -2.01
C ASN A 416 2.87 15.22 -3.16
N LYS A 417 1.90 16.07 -3.53
CA LYS A 417 0.94 15.82 -4.63
C LYS A 417 1.59 15.29 -5.92
N ASN A 418 2.67 15.91 -6.35
CA ASN A 418 3.39 15.53 -7.57
C ASN A 418 4.24 14.26 -7.38
N GLY A 419 4.67 13.99 -6.16
CA GLY A 419 5.47 12.82 -5.82
C GLY A 419 4.70 11.50 -5.80
N ILE A 420 3.37 11.55 -5.74
CA ILE A 420 2.51 10.36 -5.71
C ILE A 420 2.62 9.57 -7.00
N LYS A 421 2.55 10.27 -8.14
CA LYS A 421 2.75 9.62 -9.45
C LYS A 421 4.14 9.00 -9.55
N LEU A 422 5.15 9.71 -9.02
CA LEU A 422 6.51 9.21 -8.99
C LEU A 422 6.65 7.95 -8.13
N LEU A 423 5.94 7.89 -7.00
CA LEU A 423 5.88 6.70 -6.15
C LEU A 423 5.25 5.52 -6.90
N GLY A 424 4.07 5.71 -7.52
CA GLY A 424 3.37 4.67 -8.27
C GLY A 424 4.23 4.10 -9.41
N VAL A 425 4.76 4.97 -10.29
CA VAL A 425 5.65 4.57 -11.38
C VAL A 425 6.90 3.84 -10.87
N THR A 426 7.43 4.24 -9.71
CA THR A 426 8.61 3.56 -9.13
C THR A 426 8.25 2.18 -8.62
N ILE A 427 7.12 2.03 -7.94
CA ILE A 427 6.62 0.72 -7.48
C ILE A 427 6.37 -0.21 -8.68
N GLU A 428 5.70 0.28 -9.73
CA GLU A 428 5.46 -0.50 -10.96
C GLU A 428 6.75 -1.03 -11.56
N ARG A 429 7.76 -0.18 -11.72
CA ARG A 429 9.09 -0.58 -12.24
C ARG A 429 9.76 -1.65 -11.38
N LEU A 430 9.64 -1.53 -10.05
CA LEU A 430 10.21 -2.52 -9.12
C LEU A 430 9.42 -3.83 -9.11
N LEU A 431 8.10 -3.79 -9.35
CA LEU A 431 7.30 -5.00 -9.50
C LEU A 431 7.78 -5.84 -10.69
N HIS A 432 8.16 -5.23 -11.80
CA HIS A 432 8.79 -5.96 -12.90
C HIS A 432 10.08 -6.67 -12.49
N CYS A 433 10.85 -6.09 -11.57
CA CYS A 433 12.02 -6.78 -11.02
C CYS A 433 11.63 -8.00 -10.18
N ILE A 434 10.56 -7.87 -9.38
CA ILE A 434 10.07 -8.95 -8.52
C ILE A 434 9.41 -10.07 -9.34
N THR A 435 8.49 -9.71 -10.25
CA THR A 435 7.63 -10.69 -10.95
C THR A 435 8.26 -11.26 -12.22
N ASP A 436 8.98 -10.44 -12.99
CA ASP A 436 9.46 -10.79 -14.32
C ASP A 436 10.97 -11.05 -14.35
N LYS A 437 11.68 -10.93 -13.21
CA LYS A 437 13.17 -10.92 -13.13
C LYS A 437 13.80 -9.84 -14.01
N ALA A 438 13.11 -8.74 -14.24
CA ALA A 438 13.69 -7.60 -14.94
C ALA A 438 14.90 -7.07 -14.16
N GLY A 439 15.90 -6.59 -14.88
CA GLY A 439 17.08 -5.97 -14.27
C GLY A 439 16.69 -4.74 -13.44
N PHE A 440 17.33 -4.56 -12.29
CA PHE A 440 17.05 -3.41 -11.43
C PHE A 440 17.34 -2.08 -12.16
N PRO A 441 16.47 -1.06 -12.06
CA PRO A 441 16.61 0.19 -12.77
C PRO A 441 17.86 0.97 -12.36
N LYS A 442 18.80 1.18 -13.29
CA LYS A 442 20.10 1.83 -13.04
C LYS A 442 19.97 3.27 -12.53
N ASP A 443 18.95 4.00 -12.99
CA ASP A 443 18.69 5.37 -12.53
C ASP A 443 18.26 5.42 -11.05
N ILE A 444 17.49 4.44 -10.58
CA ILE A 444 17.12 4.30 -9.17
C ILE A 444 18.35 3.96 -8.34
N LEU A 445 19.15 2.97 -8.75
CA LEU A 445 20.40 2.59 -8.09
C LEU A 445 21.33 3.80 -7.91
N LEU A 446 21.60 4.53 -9.00
CA LEU A 446 22.51 5.68 -8.97
C LEU A 446 21.98 6.82 -8.07
N LYS A 447 20.68 7.09 -8.12
CA LYS A 447 20.06 8.13 -7.26
C LYS A 447 20.13 7.77 -5.79
N VAL A 448 19.85 6.51 -5.43
CA VAL A 448 19.91 6.06 -4.03
C VAL A 448 21.34 6.15 -3.50
N ILE A 449 22.35 5.68 -4.27
CA ILE A 449 23.76 5.79 -3.90
C ILE A 449 24.13 7.27 -3.70
N ARG A 450 23.81 8.13 -4.68
CA ARG A 450 24.12 9.56 -4.60
C ARG A 450 23.47 10.24 -3.41
N ARG A 451 22.23 9.86 -3.06
CA ARG A 451 21.56 10.40 -1.90
C ARG A 451 22.21 9.90 -0.60
N ALA A 452 22.54 8.62 -0.48
CA ALA A 452 23.24 8.08 0.69
C ALA A 452 24.63 8.74 0.90
N THR A 453 25.31 9.15 -0.18
CA THR A 453 26.58 9.88 -0.10
C THR A 453 26.42 11.32 0.37
N ASN A 454 25.27 11.94 0.18
CA ASN A 454 24.99 13.32 0.62
C ASN A 454 24.37 13.33 2.03
N ARG A 455 25.13 12.85 3.02
CA ARG A 455 24.70 12.72 4.42
C ARG A 455 24.22 14.04 5.03
N ALA A 456 24.83 15.16 4.65
CA ALA A 456 24.46 16.48 5.14
C ALA A 456 23.05 16.95 4.74
N SER A 457 22.43 16.32 3.75
CA SER A 457 21.07 16.66 3.30
C SER A 457 19.96 16.05 4.14
N PHE A 458 20.28 15.13 5.05
CA PHE A 458 19.29 14.47 5.89
C PHE A 458 19.00 15.24 7.16
N LYS A 459 17.75 15.18 7.61
CA LYS A 459 17.34 15.76 8.89
C LYS A 459 17.93 14.96 10.04
N LYS A 460 18.38 15.69 11.05
CA LYS A 460 18.87 15.12 12.30
C LYS A 460 17.81 15.27 13.37
N VAL A 461 17.45 14.16 13.98
CA VAL A 461 16.50 14.14 15.10
C VAL A 461 17.28 14.30 16.40
N ARG A 462 16.90 15.26 17.23
CA ARG A 462 17.53 15.51 18.52
C ARG A 462 16.75 14.81 19.62
N ILE A 463 17.39 13.86 20.30
CA ILE A 463 16.85 13.21 21.49
C ILE A 463 17.80 13.48 22.66
N GLY A 464 17.40 14.36 23.59
CA GLY A 464 18.26 14.82 24.65
C GLY A 464 19.46 15.62 24.12
N GLN A 465 20.68 15.20 24.49
CA GLN A 465 21.92 15.82 23.99
C GLN A 465 22.44 15.26 22.67
N LYS A 466 21.77 14.20 22.12
CA LYS A 466 22.22 13.51 20.94
C LYS A 466 21.49 13.92 19.68
N GLN A 467 22.22 13.94 18.58
CA GLN A 467 21.69 14.01 17.22
C GLN A 467 21.71 12.62 16.59
N LEU A 468 20.52 12.09 16.27
CA LEU A 468 20.34 10.83 15.59
C LEU A 468 20.10 11.07 14.10
N GLU A 469 20.78 10.31 13.26
CA GLU A 469 20.69 10.38 11.80
C GLU A 469 19.84 9.22 11.23
N VAL A 470 18.69 8.99 11.84
CA VAL A 470 17.78 7.86 11.54
C VAL A 470 17.48 7.72 10.05
N GLU A 471 17.15 8.82 9.39
CA GLU A 471 16.82 8.81 7.97
C GLU A 471 18.03 8.46 7.09
N TRP A 472 19.20 8.93 7.47
CA TRP A 472 20.42 8.63 6.74
C TRP A 472 20.82 7.17 6.91
N GLU A 473 20.78 6.62 8.12
CA GLU A 473 21.09 5.20 8.39
C GLU A 473 20.13 4.29 7.60
N LYS A 474 18.83 4.62 7.57
CA LYS A 474 17.85 3.93 6.73
C LYS A 474 18.23 4.00 5.24
N CYS A 475 18.58 5.17 4.72
CA CYS A 475 18.97 5.35 3.33
C CYS A 475 20.26 4.57 2.99
N LEU A 476 21.25 4.56 3.90
CA LEU A 476 22.49 3.82 3.78
C LEU A 476 22.24 2.31 3.68
N GLY A 477 21.43 1.76 4.58
CA GLY A 477 21.07 0.33 4.56
C GLY A 477 20.39 -0.07 3.24
N ILE A 478 19.46 0.75 2.75
CA ILE A 478 18.78 0.53 1.46
C ILE A 478 19.77 0.63 0.30
N ALA A 479 20.66 1.62 0.28
CA ALA A 479 21.68 1.76 -0.76
C ALA A 479 22.60 0.54 -0.83
N CYS A 480 23.06 0.05 0.30
CA CYS A 480 23.87 -1.18 0.41
C CYS A 480 23.09 -2.40 -0.10
N SER A 481 21.83 -2.55 0.32
CA SER A 481 20.94 -3.62 -0.13
C SER A 481 20.81 -3.66 -1.65
N ILE A 482 20.47 -2.53 -2.26
CA ILE A 482 20.28 -2.43 -3.71
C ILE A 482 21.60 -2.66 -4.45
N TYR A 483 22.70 -2.09 -3.97
CA TYR A 483 24.01 -2.28 -4.61
C TYR A 483 24.44 -3.75 -4.57
N LYS A 484 24.32 -4.42 -3.43
CA LYS A 484 24.57 -5.86 -3.31
C LYS A 484 23.69 -6.67 -4.25
N GLY A 485 22.37 -6.43 -4.23
CA GLY A 485 21.40 -7.18 -5.02
C GLY A 485 21.60 -7.02 -6.54
N THR A 486 22.12 -5.87 -6.99
CA THR A 486 22.40 -5.61 -8.41
C THR A 486 23.78 -6.10 -8.88
N ASN A 487 24.67 -6.51 -7.95
CA ASN A 487 26.03 -6.99 -8.24
C ASN A 487 26.31 -8.33 -7.56
N GLN A 488 25.37 -9.27 -7.68
CA GLN A 488 25.40 -10.58 -7.00
C GLN A 488 26.64 -11.40 -7.41
N GLU A 489 27.10 -11.25 -8.65
CA GLU A 489 28.30 -11.94 -9.16
C GLU A 489 29.57 -11.63 -8.35
N ARG A 490 29.59 -10.54 -7.59
CA ARG A 490 30.72 -10.16 -6.73
C ARG A 490 30.70 -10.84 -5.36
N GLY A 491 29.64 -11.57 -5.00
CA GLY A 491 29.55 -12.40 -3.82
C GLY A 491 29.69 -11.69 -2.48
N TYR A 492 29.10 -10.49 -2.33
CA TYR A 492 29.18 -9.71 -1.08
C TYR A 492 28.54 -10.42 0.11
N ARG A 493 29.25 -10.42 1.26
CA ARG A 493 28.74 -10.91 2.54
C ARG A 493 28.13 -9.76 3.37
N MET A 494 27.26 -10.12 4.32
CA MET A 494 26.71 -9.16 5.29
C MET A 494 27.58 -8.99 6.55
N ALA A 495 28.88 -9.19 6.37
CA ALA A 495 29.93 -9.04 7.36
C ALA A 495 31.11 -8.29 6.74
N LEU A 496 32.07 -7.85 7.58
CA LEU A 496 33.30 -7.26 7.08
C LEU A 496 34.11 -8.33 6.31
N GLU A 497 34.46 -8.02 5.07
CA GLU A 497 35.35 -8.83 4.25
C GLU A 497 36.76 -8.25 4.35
N GLU A 498 37.54 -8.77 5.30
CA GLU A 498 38.85 -8.22 5.66
C GLU A 498 39.85 -8.37 4.52
N ASP A 499 39.74 -9.42 3.72
CA ASP A 499 40.62 -9.80 2.60
C ASP A 499 40.21 -9.21 1.25
N ARG A 500 39.07 -8.50 1.17
CA ARG A 500 38.60 -7.90 -0.09
C ARG A 500 39.49 -6.74 -0.53
N LYS A 501 40.10 -6.88 -1.73
CA LYS A 501 41.06 -5.93 -2.31
C LYS A 501 40.44 -4.92 -3.26
N ALA A 502 39.10 -4.93 -3.41
CA ALA A 502 38.44 -3.99 -4.31
C ALA A 502 38.63 -2.54 -3.82
N ARG A 503 39.20 -1.70 -4.69
CA ARG A 503 39.54 -0.30 -4.39
C ARG A 503 38.43 0.46 -3.68
N ASP A 504 37.23 0.41 -4.22
CA ASP A 504 36.10 1.18 -3.70
C ASP A 504 35.67 0.67 -2.32
N TYR A 505 35.70 -0.64 -2.09
CA TYR A 505 35.43 -1.24 -0.79
C TYR A 505 36.44 -0.79 0.27
N LEU A 506 37.74 -0.80 -0.10
CA LEU A 506 38.81 -0.36 0.79
C LEU A 506 38.68 1.13 1.17
N TYR A 507 38.34 1.99 0.21
CA TYR A 507 38.05 3.40 0.51
C TYR A 507 36.89 3.55 1.50
N GLY A 508 35.85 2.73 1.37
CA GLY A 508 34.77 2.72 2.36
C GLY A 508 35.25 2.35 3.77
N ARG A 509 36.12 1.35 3.88
CA ARG A 509 36.74 0.95 5.15
C ARG A 509 37.59 2.10 5.75
N LEU A 510 38.43 2.74 4.94
CA LEU A 510 39.23 3.89 5.39
C LEU A 510 38.36 5.01 5.96
N LEU A 511 37.29 5.38 5.23
CA LEU A 511 36.36 6.42 5.66
C LEU A 511 35.73 6.10 7.02
N ALA A 512 35.34 4.83 7.24
CA ALA A 512 34.74 4.38 8.48
C ALA A 512 35.71 4.46 9.68
N VAL A 513 36.96 4.04 9.51
CA VAL A 513 37.98 4.11 10.56
C VAL A 513 38.33 5.57 10.85
N GLY A 514 38.52 6.39 9.80
CA GLY A 514 38.80 7.82 9.97
C GLY A 514 37.68 8.55 10.71
N GLU A 515 36.43 8.27 10.36
CA GLU A 515 35.27 8.83 11.08
C GLU A 515 35.26 8.41 12.56
N GLN A 516 35.56 7.15 12.83
CA GLN A 516 35.55 6.63 14.21
C GLN A 516 36.64 7.31 15.08
N ILE A 517 37.82 7.56 14.53
CA ILE A 517 38.87 8.29 15.22
C ILE A 517 38.40 9.71 15.63
N GLU A 518 37.85 10.47 14.68
CA GLU A 518 37.32 11.81 15.01
C GLU A 518 36.15 11.73 15.99
N SER A 519 35.22 10.81 15.81
CA SER A 519 34.05 10.61 16.68
C SER A 519 34.45 10.35 18.12
N MET A 520 35.44 9.49 18.36
CA MET A 520 35.96 9.21 19.70
C MET A 520 36.65 10.41 20.34
N ALA A 521 37.39 11.20 19.55
CA ALA A 521 38.02 12.42 20.05
C ALA A 521 36.99 13.50 20.43
N LEU A 522 35.91 13.62 19.64
CA LEU A 522 34.78 14.51 19.93
C LEU A 522 34.02 14.06 21.18
N TYR A 523 33.81 12.79 21.35
CA TYR A 523 33.20 12.21 22.55
C TYR A 523 34.03 12.57 23.82
N TYR A 524 35.34 12.36 23.78
CA TYR A 524 36.21 12.73 24.91
C TYR A 524 36.23 14.23 25.20
N ALA A 525 36.03 15.05 24.17
CA ALA A 525 35.96 16.52 24.33
C ALA A 525 34.54 17.01 24.70
N LYS A 526 33.54 16.11 24.74
CA LYS A 526 32.12 16.45 24.90
C LYS A 526 31.62 17.43 23.82
N GLU A 527 32.21 17.35 22.62
CA GLU A 527 31.80 18.13 21.45
C GLU A 527 30.71 17.37 20.68
N ASN A 528 29.61 18.05 20.34
CA ASN A 528 28.52 17.48 19.55
C ASN A 528 28.41 18.18 18.18
N ARG A 529 29.22 17.73 17.22
CA ARG A 529 29.24 18.22 15.86
C ARG A 529 29.57 17.09 14.89
N ASP A 530 29.32 17.33 13.61
CA ASP A 530 29.62 16.38 12.55
C ASP A 530 31.13 16.16 12.39
N THR A 531 31.51 14.93 12.14
CA THR A 531 32.89 14.57 11.78
C THR A 531 33.23 15.12 10.39
N THR A 532 34.51 15.29 10.13
CA THR A 532 35.02 15.71 8.82
C THR A 532 34.66 14.70 7.74
N ALA A 533 34.71 13.43 8.07
CA ALA A 533 34.28 12.34 7.18
C ALA A 533 32.79 12.48 6.78
N ALA A 534 31.89 12.72 7.75
CA ALA A 534 30.46 12.93 7.48
C ALA A 534 30.21 14.14 6.57
N ARG A 535 30.88 15.26 6.83
CA ARG A 535 30.74 16.50 6.05
C ARG A 535 31.30 16.37 4.63
N LEU A 536 32.37 15.62 4.44
CA LEU A 536 33.03 15.45 3.15
C LEU A 536 32.61 14.19 2.38
N MET A 537 31.66 13.41 2.87
CA MET A 537 31.31 12.10 2.32
C MET A 537 30.94 12.17 0.81
N GLN A 538 30.23 13.20 0.38
CA GLN A 538 29.91 13.39 -1.03
C GLN A 538 31.17 13.66 -1.86
N ARG A 539 32.02 14.60 -1.41
CA ARG A 539 33.29 14.90 -2.09
C ARG A 539 34.22 13.68 -2.12
N PHE A 540 34.19 12.88 -1.04
CA PHE A 540 34.96 11.65 -0.94
C PHE A 540 34.51 10.61 -1.98
N ALA A 541 33.22 10.46 -2.21
CA ALA A 541 32.70 9.60 -3.26
C ALA A 541 33.14 10.05 -4.68
N ASP A 542 33.15 11.35 -4.92
CA ASP A 542 33.53 11.93 -6.21
C ASP A 542 35.05 11.93 -6.46
N ARG A 543 35.86 12.18 -5.41
CA ARG A 543 37.33 12.31 -5.45
C ARG A 543 37.98 11.65 -4.24
N PRO A 544 38.08 10.32 -4.20
CA PRO A 544 38.46 9.59 -3.00
C PRO A 544 39.88 9.88 -2.52
N PHE A 545 40.88 9.84 -3.38
CA PHE A 545 42.27 10.02 -2.98
C PHE A 545 42.53 11.40 -2.39
N SER A 546 42.23 12.46 -3.14
CA SER A 546 42.48 13.82 -2.70
C SER A 546 41.64 14.21 -1.47
N THR A 547 40.44 13.67 -1.35
CA THR A 547 39.59 13.93 -0.18
C THR A 547 40.05 13.13 1.03
N TRP A 548 40.53 11.87 0.82
CA TRP A 548 41.12 11.08 1.92
C TRP A 548 42.32 11.79 2.53
N LYS A 549 43.24 12.33 1.70
CA LYS A 549 44.37 13.13 2.18
C LYS A 549 43.91 14.31 3.07
N THR A 550 42.86 14.99 2.64
CA THR A 550 42.29 16.11 3.45
C THR A 550 41.73 15.61 4.79
N ILE A 551 41.07 14.43 4.80
CA ILE A 551 40.56 13.82 6.05
C ILE A 551 41.71 13.35 6.91
N GLU A 552 42.69 12.65 6.36
CA GLU A 552 43.85 12.12 7.06
C GLU A 552 44.65 13.25 7.77
N ASP A 553 44.91 14.36 7.09
CA ASP A 553 45.54 15.56 7.68
C ASP A 553 44.69 16.14 8.81
N ALA A 554 43.38 16.18 8.64
CA ALA A 554 42.44 16.65 9.66
C ALA A 554 42.38 15.75 10.90
N LEU A 555 42.76 14.46 10.81
CA LEU A 555 42.75 13.52 11.94
C LEU A 555 43.89 13.73 12.91
N VAL A 556 45.01 14.36 12.51
CA VAL A 556 46.21 14.52 13.37
C VAL A 556 45.91 15.09 14.75
N PRO A 557 45.19 16.24 14.94
CA PRO A 557 44.87 16.76 16.25
C PRO A 557 43.94 15.85 17.06
N TYR A 558 43.06 15.09 16.43
CA TYR A 558 42.16 14.14 17.10
C TYR A 558 42.89 12.90 17.59
N GLN A 559 43.83 12.38 16.79
CA GLN A 559 44.73 11.31 17.23
C GLN A 559 45.52 11.71 18.47
N GLY A 560 46.03 12.96 18.53
CA GLY A 560 46.68 13.52 19.71
C GLY A 560 45.80 13.50 20.96
N ARG A 561 44.52 13.84 20.83
CA ARG A 561 43.54 13.79 21.93
C ARG A 561 43.30 12.37 22.43
N ILE A 562 43.13 11.39 21.52
CA ILE A 562 42.91 9.98 21.88
C ILE A 562 44.18 9.42 22.52
N LYS A 563 45.38 9.75 21.99
CA LYS A 563 46.65 9.27 22.53
C LYS A 563 46.83 9.65 24.00
N ALA A 564 46.35 10.83 24.40
CA ALA A 564 46.43 11.28 25.78
C ALA A 564 45.53 10.51 26.76
N ARG A 565 44.43 9.88 26.29
CA ARG A 565 43.43 9.21 27.14
C ARG A 565 43.39 7.70 26.97
N ALA A 566 43.53 7.21 25.74
CA ALA A 566 43.40 5.82 25.38
C ALA A 566 44.43 5.44 24.29
N PRO A 567 45.73 5.43 24.60
CA PRO A 567 46.80 5.18 23.61
C PRO A 567 46.67 3.82 22.94
N GLY A 568 46.26 2.79 23.69
CA GLY A 568 46.03 1.45 23.14
C GLY A 568 44.90 1.40 22.11
N LEU A 569 43.83 2.17 22.30
CA LEU A 569 42.73 2.26 21.35
C LEU A 569 43.20 2.96 20.05
N LEU A 570 43.95 4.05 20.16
CA LEU A 570 44.53 4.72 18.98
C LEU A 570 45.45 3.78 18.20
N ALA A 571 46.31 3.02 18.90
CA ALA A 571 47.18 2.04 18.25
C ALA A 571 46.35 1.03 17.44
N GLY A 572 45.19 0.57 17.95
CA GLY A 572 44.30 -0.30 17.24
C GLY A 572 43.67 0.31 15.98
N TYR A 573 43.26 1.58 16.04
CA TYR A 573 42.74 2.26 14.84
C TYR A 573 43.82 2.46 13.78
N ASN A 574 45.05 2.77 14.18
CA ASN A 574 46.16 2.91 13.25
C ASN A 574 46.51 1.57 12.59
N GLU A 575 46.52 0.46 13.35
CA GLU A 575 46.67 -0.87 12.78
C GLU A 575 45.60 -1.17 11.72
N LEU A 576 44.31 -0.86 12.00
CA LEU A 576 43.24 -1.02 10.99
C LEU A 576 43.49 -0.18 9.74
N LEU A 577 43.97 1.07 9.88
CA LEU A 577 44.32 1.89 8.72
C LEU A 577 45.48 1.31 7.92
N ASP A 578 46.53 0.83 8.61
CA ASP A 578 47.72 0.24 7.98
C ASP A 578 47.33 -1.06 7.23
N ASP A 579 46.53 -1.93 7.85
CA ASP A 579 46.03 -3.16 7.23
C ASP A 579 45.20 -2.86 5.97
N ILE A 580 44.32 -1.86 6.01
CA ILE A 580 43.53 -1.46 4.84
C ILE A 580 44.44 -0.89 3.75
N HIS A 581 45.41 -0.02 4.09
CA HIS A 581 46.34 0.55 3.13
C HIS A 581 47.21 -0.53 2.45
N PHE A 582 47.60 -1.56 3.20
CA PHE A 582 48.41 -2.67 2.68
C PHE A 582 47.67 -3.47 1.59
N LEU A 583 46.33 -3.49 1.62
CA LEU A 583 45.52 -4.20 0.63
C LEU A 583 45.37 -3.44 -0.71
N PHE A 584 45.65 -2.14 -0.74
CA PHE A 584 45.53 -1.36 -1.98
C PHE A 584 46.63 -1.67 -3.01
N VAL A 585 46.23 -1.70 -4.27
CA VAL A 585 47.18 -1.57 -5.38
C VAL A 585 47.55 -0.08 -5.50
N THR A 586 48.86 0.23 -5.56
CA THR A 586 49.39 1.61 -5.47
C THR A 586 48.77 2.57 -6.48
N ASP A 587 48.60 2.16 -7.73
CA ASP A 587 48.04 3.02 -8.78
C ASP A 587 46.53 3.23 -8.60
N GLU A 588 45.82 2.23 -8.11
CA GLU A 588 44.40 2.32 -7.81
C GLU A 588 44.14 3.23 -6.60
N TYR A 589 45.00 3.15 -5.55
CA TYR A 589 44.93 4.05 -4.39
C TYR A 589 45.04 5.53 -4.78
N LYS A 590 45.98 5.87 -5.66
CA LYS A 590 46.22 7.27 -6.10
C LYS A 590 45.15 7.80 -7.07
N SER A 591 44.21 7.00 -7.50
CA SER A 591 43.18 7.38 -8.45
C SER A 591 42.04 8.16 -7.80
N ASP A 592 41.75 9.34 -8.35
CA ASP A 592 40.55 10.14 -7.97
C ASP A 592 39.31 9.80 -8.82
N LYS A 593 39.28 8.62 -9.46
CA LYS A 593 38.06 8.14 -10.13
C LYS A 593 36.95 7.97 -9.13
N MET A 594 35.75 8.46 -9.45
CA MET A 594 34.55 8.37 -8.61
C MET A 594 34.30 6.93 -8.12
N LEU A 595 33.95 6.80 -6.86
CA LEU A 595 33.62 5.52 -6.23
C LEU A 595 32.27 5.00 -6.71
N SER A 596 32.15 3.70 -6.88
CA SER A 596 30.87 3.00 -7.04
C SER A 596 30.19 2.86 -5.67
N GLY A 597 28.95 2.32 -5.64
CA GLY A 597 28.26 2.02 -4.37
C GLY A 597 28.96 0.97 -3.49
N GLU A 598 29.99 0.29 -3.98
CA GLU A 598 30.78 -0.68 -3.23
C GLU A 598 31.45 -0.08 -1.99
N TYR A 599 31.83 1.21 -2.07
CA TYR A 599 32.41 1.88 -0.91
C TYR A 599 31.42 2.00 0.26
N LEU A 600 30.10 2.12 -0.01
CA LEU A 600 29.09 2.14 1.06
C LEU A 600 29.02 0.79 1.78
N LEU A 601 29.22 -0.33 1.07
CA LEU A 601 29.31 -1.65 1.71
C LEU A 601 30.51 -1.74 2.65
N GLY A 602 31.69 -1.37 2.16
CA GLY A 602 32.92 -1.35 2.94
C GLY A 602 32.80 -0.44 4.18
N TYR A 603 32.23 0.73 4.00
CA TYR A 603 31.98 1.69 5.07
C TYR A 603 30.98 1.15 6.11
N HIS A 604 29.84 0.59 5.67
CA HIS A 604 28.82 0.06 6.56
C HIS A 604 29.33 -1.14 7.36
N CYS A 605 30.01 -2.09 6.70
CA CYS A 605 30.56 -3.27 7.34
C CYS A 605 31.68 -2.93 8.34
N GLN A 606 32.59 -2.00 8.00
CA GLN A 606 33.66 -1.59 8.89
C GLN A 606 33.13 -0.84 10.12
N ARG A 607 32.13 0.05 9.96
CA ARG A 607 31.47 0.71 11.09
C ARG A 607 30.81 -0.30 12.04
N LYS A 608 30.07 -1.26 11.47
CA LYS A 608 29.44 -2.32 12.26
C LYS A 608 30.48 -3.12 13.02
N TRP A 609 31.53 -3.56 12.35
CA TRP A 609 32.61 -4.33 12.97
C TRP A 609 33.24 -3.56 14.16
N ILE A 610 33.55 -2.26 14.00
CA ILE A 610 34.10 -1.45 15.08
C ILE A 610 33.14 -1.33 16.27
N ARG A 611 31.83 -1.24 16.03
CA ARG A 611 30.81 -1.23 17.10
C ARG A 611 30.72 -2.55 17.87
N GLU A 612 30.89 -3.66 17.18
CA GLU A 612 30.79 -5.01 17.74
C GLU A 612 32.08 -5.45 18.43
N HIS A 613 33.20 -4.75 18.24
CA HIS A 613 34.51 -5.12 18.82
C HIS A 613 35.03 -4.03 19.77
N LYS A 614 35.78 -4.49 20.76
CA LYS A 614 36.58 -3.65 21.66
C LYS A 614 38.04 -4.08 21.62
N ARG A 615 38.95 -3.13 21.91
CA ARG A 615 40.37 -3.47 22.05
C ARG A 615 40.73 -3.75 23.49
N GLU A 616 41.20 -4.95 23.76
CA GLU A 616 41.64 -5.39 25.08
C GLU A 616 43.02 -6.07 24.99
N LYS A 617 43.97 -5.61 25.81
CA LYS A 617 45.34 -6.11 25.82
C LYS A 617 46.04 -6.18 24.45
N GLY A 618 45.73 -5.20 23.59
CA GLY A 618 46.32 -5.12 22.26
C GLY A 618 45.66 -5.93 21.15
N VAL A 619 44.55 -6.64 21.46
CA VAL A 619 43.81 -7.46 20.49
C VAL A 619 42.35 -6.97 20.38
N TRP A 620 41.79 -7.02 19.19
CA TRP A 620 40.36 -6.79 18.98
C TRP A 620 39.57 -8.04 19.36
N ILE A 621 38.61 -7.88 20.26
CA ILE A 621 37.71 -8.95 20.71
C ILE A 621 36.27 -8.52 20.57
N GLU A 622 35.37 -9.46 20.31
CA GLU A 622 33.94 -9.19 20.29
C GLU A 622 33.43 -8.65 21.63
N ARG A 623 32.52 -7.67 21.60
CA ARG A 623 31.85 -7.19 22.81
C ARG A 623 30.82 -8.21 23.28
N THR A 624 30.81 -8.48 24.56
CA THR A 624 29.74 -9.29 25.16
C THR A 624 28.48 -8.44 25.34
N GLY A 625 27.30 -9.05 25.54
CA GLY A 625 26.02 -8.34 25.69
C GLY A 625 26.01 -7.29 26.82
N VAL A 626 26.88 -7.42 27.83
CA VAL A 626 27.07 -6.43 28.92
C VAL A 626 27.83 -5.21 28.40
N ASP A 627 28.87 -5.42 27.61
CA ASP A 627 29.68 -4.36 26.99
C ASP A 627 28.94 -3.59 25.89
N GLN A 628 27.99 -4.23 25.22
CA GLN A 628 27.13 -3.57 24.23
C GLN A 628 26.21 -2.53 24.87
N ASN A 629 25.66 -2.82 26.05
CA ASN A 629 24.85 -1.86 26.79
C ASN A 629 25.65 -0.61 27.23
N ASP A 630 26.93 -0.79 27.57
CA ASP A 630 27.82 0.33 27.92
C ASP A 630 28.17 1.17 26.68
N PHE A 631 28.42 0.55 25.54
CA PHE A 631 28.69 1.27 24.29
C PHE A 631 27.45 1.99 23.77
N ASP A 632 26.30 1.33 23.80
CA ASP A 632 25.00 1.93 23.49
C ASP A 632 24.63 3.05 24.49
N SER A 633 25.13 2.99 25.74
CA SER A 633 25.02 4.08 26.71
C SER A 633 26.01 5.23 26.41
N VAL A 634 27.13 4.93 25.79
CA VAL A 634 28.15 5.91 25.30
C VAL A 634 27.70 6.49 23.95
N GLU A 635 27.03 5.71 23.10
CA GLU A 635 26.33 6.18 21.90
C GLU A 635 24.89 6.64 22.20
N LYS A 636 24.30 6.24 23.30
CA LYS A 636 23.03 6.75 23.86
C LYS A 636 23.29 7.98 24.73
#